data_c278e829b832254fc51c962bb27cbaf4
#
_entry.id   c278e829b832254fc51c962bb27cbaf4
#
_cell.length_a   1.000
_cell.length_b   1.000
_cell.length_c   1.000
_cell.angle_alpha   90.00
_cell.angle_beta   90.00
_cell.angle_gamma   90.00
#
_symmetry.space_group_name_H-M   'P 1'
#
loop_
_entity.id
_entity.type
_entity.pdbx_description
1 polymer ?
#
loop_
_entity_poly.entity_id
_entity_poly.type
_entity_poly.pdbx_seq_one_letter_code
_entity_poly.pdbx_strand_id
1 'polypeptide(L)'
;MYGLEKVEEKWPNKIKSIIEYVLSTRWYTLFIGIVILLKTLFFYANTVFHNDTIWLWSVRQTCFFIVIIVFPLLLFRKSVRRFEFGMIENFLISILLFADELYYTYASNILSVMQAGNMQYKDEILAAIPTLVNPKQILYFIDFIILAILLIGKFIKIQNNKNFKIVPVVVTLICIIFFCSSYHLIPESLELVTGYIYSKYKSVRYGTIYGYHYVDVKNALTNNKGASYGNYDDMMEAYKDLKNEKETYANENTPDSSNYDGIASGMNVFVVQLESIQEFPIGREINGKEITPVLNKFLSENINITNMHASSYTTTADSEHSFITSIYPSENGEAFSKYYSNTYDDVFKNFKKAGYTNVYAHGNYDTFWNRKNVFSKYDLDKVYFVNSFADTSEMIRTYLSDELLYRQIFDMIPESDGPIFVDLIAASSHKPFELSGIIDKYSKVSIDVGEYAGTQLGNYLEAVNYADYAFGIFLDELKARGLYDNSVIVVYGDHYGMTMYDEDLMKFLGEDVNNYNAARMQYEFSNVACGMRIPGIENVTIDYPTSKVDLKPTLMQIFGLEDTYSLGTSVFKAKPYVCINNGNAITDEYYYDTENWYVLKTGEIVDMNNIDEETKKYLNRVVDYTNKEIGISMSVLTDNLLKGKID
;
A
#
# COMPACT_ATOMS: atom_id res chain seq x y z
N MET A 1 28.99 43.21 -46.31
CA MET A 1 28.42 43.80 -45.08
C MET A 1 26.91 43.78 -45.26
N TYR A 2 26.25 42.71 -44.82
CA TYR A 2 24.79 42.69 -44.78
C TYR A 2 24.40 42.89 -43.33
N GLY A 3 23.67 44.00 -43.11
CA GLY A 3 23.15 44.35 -41.78
C GLY A 3 22.11 43.33 -41.33
N LEU A 4 22.35 42.72 -40.21
CA LEU A 4 21.33 42.07 -39.44
C LEU A 4 20.48 43.16 -38.80
N GLU A 5 19.37 43.55 -39.45
CA GLU A 5 18.30 44.27 -38.80
C GLU A 5 17.81 43.45 -37.60
N LYS A 6 17.91 44.04 -36.44
CA LYS A 6 17.27 43.51 -35.22
C LYS A 6 15.77 43.47 -35.47
N VAL A 7 15.22 42.28 -35.60
CA VAL A 7 13.79 42.04 -35.45
C VAL A 7 13.48 42.26 -33.96
N GLU A 8 13.20 43.51 -33.57
CA GLU A 8 12.48 43.80 -32.34
C GLU A 8 11.05 43.30 -32.56
N GLU A 9 10.79 42.04 -32.21
CA GLU A 9 9.43 41.54 -32.06
C GLU A 9 8.74 42.38 -30.98
N LYS A 10 7.85 43.28 -31.42
CA LYS A 10 6.97 44.08 -30.57
C LYS A 10 5.97 43.15 -29.94
N TRP A 11 6.34 42.53 -28.80
CA TRP A 11 5.32 42.10 -27.85
C TRP A 11 4.39 43.29 -27.63
N PRO A 12 3.04 43.08 -27.65
CA PRO A 12 2.13 44.19 -27.40
C PRO A 12 2.55 44.83 -26.09
N ASN A 13 3.05 46.06 -26.12
CA ASN A 13 3.57 46.78 -24.92
C ASN A 13 2.63 46.70 -23.73
N LYS A 14 1.35 46.48 -23.99
CA LYS A 14 0.29 46.31 -23.01
C LYS A 14 0.42 44.98 -22.20
N ILE A 15 0.69 43.86 -22.85
CA ILE A 15 0.84 42.55 -22.18
C ILE A 15 2.09 42.54 -21.30
N LYS A 16 3.21 42.99 -21.84
CA LYS A 16 4.46 43.18 -21.10
C LYS A 16 4.24 44.00 -19.81
N SER A 17 3.58 45.17 -19.95
CA SER A 17 3.33 46.08 -18.83
C SER A 17 2.42 45.43 -17.76
N ILE A 18 1.44 44.62 -18.14
CA ILE A 18 0.57 43.88 -17.24
C ILE A 18 1.37 42.82 -16.47
N ILE A 19 2.20 42.02 -17.16
CA ILE A 19 3.05 41.00 -16.50
C ILE A 19 4.01 41.66 -15.52
N GLU A 20 4.75 42.69 -15.93
CA GLU A 20 5.66 43.42 -15.05
C GLU A 20 4.94 44.05 -13.84
N TYR A 21 3.73 44.57 -14.05
CA TYR A 21 2.89 45.10 -12.97
C TYR A 21 2.49 44.03 -11.98
N VAL A 22 2.01 42.87 -12.45
CA VAL A 22 1.62 41.75 -11.56
C VAL A 22 2.82 41.28 -10.76
N LEU A 23 3.93 40.97 -11.41
CA LEU A 23 5.15 40.45 -10.76
C LEU A 23 5.79 41.46 -9.80
N SER A 24 5.63 42.77 -10.08
CA SER A 24 6.19 43.87 -9.26
C SER A 24 5.25 44.40 -8.16
N THR A 25 4.08 43.80 -7.99
CA THR A 25 3.09 44.25 -6.97
C THR A 25 2.61 43.11 -6.08
N ARG A 26 1.70 43.39 -5.13
CA ARG A 26 1.06 42.36 -4.30
C ARG A 26 0.07 41.45 -5.07
N TRP A 27 -0.31 41.80 -6.28
CA TRP A 27 -1.05 40.91 -7.16
C TRP A 27 -0.28 39.65 -7.51
N TYR A 28 1.07 39.67 -7.40
CA TYR A 28 1.90 38.48 -7.53
C TYR A 28 1.51 37.37 -6.52
N THR A 29 1.09 37.72 -5.31
CA THR A 29 0.64 36.72 -4.33
C THR A 29 -0.58 35.94 -4.80
N LEU A 30 -1.55 36.61 -5.42
CA LEU A 30 -2.72 35.93 -5.99
C LEU A 30 -2.35 35.14 -7.25
N PHE A 31 -1.47 35.71 -8.07
CA PHE A 31 -0.99 35.03 -9.29
C PHE A 31 -0.28 33.71 -8.95
N ILE A 32 0.65 33.70 -8.01
CA ILE A 32 1.36 32.49 -7.61
C ILE A 32 0.43 31.47 -6.95
N GLY A 33 -0.57 31.94 -6.19
CA GLY A 33 -1.62 31.08 -5.63
C GLY A 33 -2.42 30.35 -6.73
N ILE A 34 -2.75 31.05 -7.83
CA ILE A 34 -3.43 30.43 -8.99
C ILE A 34 -2.51 29.40 -9.67
N VAL A 35 -1.22 29.71 -9.82
CA VAL A 35 -0.25 28.77 -10.41
C VAL A 35 -0.15 27.49 -9.59
N ILE A 36 -0.04 27.64 -8.26
CA ILE A 36 -0.02 26.49 -7.32
C ILE A 36 -1.32 25.70 -7.40
N LEU A 37 -2.48 26.38 -7.46
CA LEU A 37 -3.77 25.71 -7.62
C LEU A 37 -3.83 24.86 -8.90
N LEU A 38 -3.41 25.42 -10.03
CA LEU A 38 -3.40 24.68 -11.30
C LEU A 38 -2.51 23.43 -11.25
N LYS A 39 -1.34 23.52 -10.62
CA LYS A 39 -0.46 22.36 -10.40
C LYS A 39 -1.09 21.31 -9.49
N THR A 40 -1.76 21.75 -8.43
CA THR A 40 -2.45 20.84 -7.51
C THR A 40 -3.64 20.15 -8.18
N LEU A 41 -4.40 20.86 -9.01
CA LEU A 41 -5.47 20.26 -9.81
C LEU A 41 -4.94 19.28 -10.85
N PHE A 42 -3.79 19.58 -11.45
CA PHE A 42 -3.10 18.65 -12.35
C PHE A 42 -2.67 17.38 -11.60
N PHE A 43 -2.10 17.52 -10.40
CA PHE A 43 -1.78 16.38 -9.52
C PHE A 43 -3.01 15.53 -9.22
N TYR A 44 -4.12 16.14 -8.81
CA TYR A 44 -5.35 15.41 -8.51
C TYR A 44 -5.91 14.67 -9.73
N ALA A 45 -5.85 15.27 -10.91
CA ALA A 45 -6.32 14.65 -12.15
C ALA A 45 -5.52 13.40 -12.54
N ASN A 46 -4.24 13.34 -12.19
CA ASN A 46 -3.36 12.23 -12.53
C ASN A 46 -3.21 11.19 -11.39
N THR A 47 -3.83 11.43 -10.21
CA THR A 47 -3.65 10.57 -9.02
C THR A 47 -4.99 10.24 -8.37
N VAL A 48 -5.28 10.82 -7.22
CA VAL A 48 -6.32 10.43 -6.26
C VAL A 48 -7.75 10.60 -6.82
N PHE A 49 -7.96 11.49 -7.79
CA PHE A 49 -9.31 11.84 -8.27
C PHE A 49 -9.53 11.56 -9.76
N HIS A 50 -8.82 10.61 -10.32
CA HIS A 50 -8.88 10.37 -11.76
C HIS A 50 -10.31 10.13 -12.29
N ASN A 51 -11.21 9.55 -11.48
CA ASN A 51 -12.60 9.24 -11.85
C ASN A 51 -13.65 9.69 -10.82
N ASP A 52 -13.33 10.60 -9.89
CA ASP A 52 -14.26 10.96 -8.81
C ASP A 52 -14.91 12.32 -9.01
N THR A 53 -16.25 12.40 -8.85
CA THR A 53 -17.08 13.62 -9.01
C THR A 53 -16.94 14.64 -7.88
N ILE A 54 -16.09 14.40 -6.88
CA ILE A 54 -16.01 15.19 -5.63
C ILE A 54 -15.13 16.46 -5.76
N TRP A 55 -14.71 16.79 -6.94
CA TRP A 55 -13.84 17.94 -7.27
C TRP A 55 -14.15 19.27 -6.59
N LEU A 56 -15.44 19.64 -6.46
CA LEU A 56 -15.81 20.98 -5.98
C LEU A 56 -15.43 21.24 -4.53
N TRP A 57 -15.56 20.25 -3.65
CA TRP A 57 -15.22 20.37 -2.24
C TRP A 57 -13.70 20.39 -2.02
N SER A 58 -12.99 19.47 -2.64
CA SER A 58 -11.52 19.40 -2.57
C SER A 58 -10.86 20.65 -3.13
N VAL A 59 -11.40 21.24 -4.22
CA VAL A 59 -10.91 22.52 -4.76
C VAL A 59 -11.06 23.64 -3.75
N ARG A 60 -12.21 23.75 -3.08
CA ARG A 60 -12.45 24.81 -2.10
C ARG A 60 -11.51 24.70 -0.90
N GLN A 61 -11.28 23.51 -0.38
CA GLN A 61 -10.34 23.26 0.72
C GLN A 61 -8.89 23.48 0.27
N THR A 62 -8.53 23.06 -0.94
CA THR A 62 -7.21 23.32 -1.53
C THR A 62 -6.94 24.81 -1.62
N CYS A 63 -7.92 25.63 -2.05
CA CYS A 63 -7.80 27.08 -2.06
C CYS A 63 -7.54 27.66 -0.67
N PHE A 64 -8.15 27.12 0.39
CA PHE A 64 -7.88 27.54 1.76
C PHE A 64 -6.40 27.36 2.13
N PHE A 65 -5.84 26.16 1.92
CA PHE A 65 -4.41 25.94 2.20
C PHE A 65 -3.49 26.79 1.34
N ILE A 66 -3.77 26.91 0.05
CA ILE A 66 -2.97 27.74 -0.85
C ILE A 66 -2.96 29.20 -0.38
N VAL A 67 -4.11 29.72 0.04
CA VAL A 67 -4.18 31.11 0.55
C VAL A 67 -3.35 31.27 1.83
N ILE A 68 -3.37 30.28 2.74
CA ILE A 68 -2.51 30.28 3.93
C ILE A 68 -1.02 30.26 3.54
N ILE A 69 -0.64 29.41 2.60
CA ILE A 69 0.74 29.24 2.12
C ILE A 69 1.26 30.57 1.54
N VAL A 70 0.51 31.18 0.62
CA VAL A 70 0.96 32.41 -0.06
C VAL A 70 0.76 33.69 0.77
N PHE A 71 0.01 33.65 1.86
CA PHE A 71 -0.27 34.82 2.72
C PHE A 71 1.01 35.53 3.22
N PRO A 72 2.07 34.83 3.69
CA PRO A 72 3.30 35.47 4.14
C PRO A 72 3.96 36.37 3.10
N LEU A 73 3.75 36.11 1.80
CA LEU A 73 4.28 36.95 0.72
C LEU A 73 3.75 38.38 0.78
N LEU A 74 2.56 38.60 1.33
CA LEU A 74 2.01 39.96 1.54
C LEU A 74 2.80 40.80 2.52
N LEU A 75 3.53 40.18 3.45
CA LEU A 75 4.33 40.82 4.46
C LEU A 75 5.61 41.45 3.89
N PHE A 76 6.08 40.97 2.75
CA PHE A 76 7.26 41.54 2.11
C PHE A 76 6.97 42.91 1.49
N ARG A 77 7.65 43.94 2.00
CA ARG A 77 7.53 45.33 1.48
C ARG A 77 8.18 45.50 0.09
N LYS A 78 9.33 44.81 -0.15
CA LYS A 78 10.07 44.88 -1.42
C LYS A 78 9.51 43.82 -2.40
N SER A 79 9.10 44.24 -3.59
CA SER A 79 8.54 43.36 -4.62
C SER A 79 9.53 42.27 -5.07
N VAL A 80 10.81 42.60 -5.18
CA VAL A 80 11.85 41.64 -5.55
C VAL A 80 11.92 40.48 -4.56
N ARG A 81 11.99 40.81 -3.24
CA ARG A 81 11.99 39.75 -2.20
C ARG A 81 10.71 38.91 -2.20
N ARG A 82 9.56 39.54 -2.42
CA ARG A 82 8.28 38.82 -2.52
C ARG A 82 8.31 37.84 -3.69
N PHE A 83 8.85 38.27 -4.82
CA PHE A 83 9.01 37.42 -6.00
C PHE A 83 9.96 36.26 -5.73
N GLU A 84 11.14 36.53 -5.15
CA GLU A 84 12.13 35.51 -4.80
C GLU A 84 11.53 34.45 -3.86
N PHE A 85 10.90 34.86 -2.77
CA PHE A 85 10.28 33.94 -1.83
C PHE A 85 9.11 33.16 -2.43
N GLY A 86 8.24 33.80 -3.22
CA GLY A 86 7.14 33.12 -3.89
C GLY A 86 7.63 32.13 -4.95
N MET A 87 8.76 32.38 -5.60
CA MET A 87 9.40 31.40 -6.49
C MET A 87 9.94 30.20 -5.71
N ILE A 88 10.54 30.42 -4.54
CA ILE A 88 11.03 29.35 -3.66
C ILE A 88 9.84 28.50 -3.17
N GLU A 89 8.78 29.11 -2.67
CA GLU A 89 7.57 28.40 -2.24
C GLU A 89 6.97 27.56 -3.36
N ASN A 90 6.78 28.17 -4.53
CA ASN A 90 6.25 27.46 -5.70
C ASN A 90 7.15 26.31 -6.13
N PHE A 91 8.47 26.46 -6.06
CA PHE A 91 9.42 25.41 -6.40
C PHE A 91 9.35 24.24 -5.43
N LEU A 92 9.30 24.51 -4.13
CA LEU A 92 9.16 23.48 -3.10
C LEU A 92 7.85 22.72 -3.25
N ILE A 93 6.73 23.41 -3.53
CA ILE A 93 5.44 22.77 -3.79
C ILE A 93 5.49 21.94 -5.07
N SER A 94 6.14 22.43 -6.13
CA SER A 94 6.28 21.67 -7.38
C SER A 94 7.06 20.39 -7.19
N ILE A 95 8.14 20.42 -6.39
CA ILE A 95 8.89 19.20 -6.02
C ILE A 95 8.03 18.26 -5.21
N LEU A 96 7.27 18.77 -4.23
CA LEU A 96 6.39 17.97 -3.40
C LEU A 96 5.35 17.23 -4.25
N LEU A 97 4.58 17.96 -5.07
CA LEU A 97 3.55 17.36 -5.93
C LEU A 97 4.14 16.39 -6.97
N PHE A 98 5.31 16.69 -7.52
CA PHE A 98 6.02 15.81 -8.44
C PHE A 98 6.47 14.52 -7.75
N ALA A 99 7.03 14.61 -6.53
CA ALA A 99 7.44 13.44 -5.74
C ALA A 99 6.23 12.58 -5.34
N ASP A 100 5.12 13.21 -4.93
CA ASP A 100 3.87 12.51 -4.62
C ASP A 100 3.30 11.79 -5.84
N GLU A 101 3.31 12.41 -7.04
CA GLU A 101 2.83 11.76 -8.26
C GLU A 101 3.73 10.59 -8.66
N LEU A 102 5.05 10.72 -8.55
CA LEU A 102 5.98 9.61 -8.80
C LEU A 102 5.72 8.46 -7.83
N TYR A 103 5.58 8.79 -6.54
CA TYR A 103 5.30 7.79 -5.53
C TYR A 103 3.92 7.14 -5.71
N TYR A 104 2.92 7.92 -6.10
CA TYR A 104 1.59 7.41 -6.44
C TYR A 104 1.63 6.46 -7.64
N THR A 105 2.39 6.80 -8.67
CA THR A 105 2.58 5.93 -9.83
C THR A 105 3.27 4.61 -9.44
N TYR A 106 4.21 4.68 -8.51
CA TYR A 106 4.94 3.51 -8.02
C TYR A 106 4.11 2.65 -7.06
N ALA A 107 3.54 3.27 -6.02
CA ALA A 107 2.95 2.58 -4.87
C ALA A 107 1.41 2.70 -4.79
N SER A 108 0.76 3.41 -5.73
CA SER A 108 -0.68 3.74 -5.68
C SER A 108 -1.11 4.39 -4.35
N ASN A 109 -0.19 5.15 -3.73
CA ASN A 109 -0.37 5.76 -2.41
C ASN A 109 0.34 7.12 -2.35
N ILE A 110 0.10 7.91 -1.30
CA ILE A 110 0.71 9.22 -1.09
C ILE A 110 1.98 9.09 -0.25
N LEU A 111 3.02 9.85 -0.62
CA LEU A 111 4.31 9.86 0.07
C LEU A 111 4.13 10.37 1.51
N SER A 112 4.76 9.70 2.48
CA SER A 112 4.81 10.12 3.88
C SER A 112 6.21 10.58 4.26
N VAL A 113 6.29 11.57 5.15
CA VAL A 113 7.56 12.04 5.76
C VAL A 113 8.29 10.90 6.47
N MET A 114 7.54 9.95 7.04
CA MET A 114 8.12 8.78 7.69
C MET A 114 8.94 7.91 6.71
N GLN A 115 8.56 7.90 5.44
CA GLN A 115 9.31 7.18 4.39
C GLN A 115 10.62 7.89 3.99
N ALA A 116 10.74 9.20 4.24
CA ALA A 116 12.00 9.92 4.05
C ALA A 116 13.12 9.42 4.99
N GLY A 117 12.78 8.77 6.10
CA GLY A 117 13.73 8.07 6.98
C GLY A 117 14.40 6.86 6.31
N ASN A 118 13.83 6.33 5.24
CA ASN A 118 14.34 5.19 4.48
C ASN A 118 15.40 5.60 3.43
N MET A 119 16.21 6.60 3.72
CA MET A 119 17.31 7.09 2.86
C MET A 119 18.32 6.01 2.45
N GLN A 120 18.32 4.87 3.11
CA GLN A 120 19.11 3.70 2.73
C GLN A 120 18.73 3.14 1.34
N TYR A 121 17.50 3.41 0.86
CA TYR A 121 16.99 2.94 -0.45
C TYR A 121 17.17 3.98 -1.57
N LYS A 122 17.93 5.05 -1.35
CA LYS A 122 18.09 6.14 -2.32
C LYS A 122 18.52 5.65 -3.70
N ASP A 123 19.40 4.67 -3.77
CA ASP A 123 19.98 4.20 -5.03
C ASP A 123 18.94 3.40 -5.84
N GLU A 124 18.07 2.65 -5.17
CA GLU A 124 16.96 1.93 -5.79
C GLU A 124 15.85 2.89 -6.25
N ILE A 125 15.50 3.87 -5.40
CA ILE A 125 14.55 4.92 -5.75
C ILE A 125 15.06 5.71 -6.95
N LEU A 126 16.34 6.11 -6.96
CA LEU A 126 16.95 6.82 -8.09
C LEU A 126 16.96 5.97 -9.36
N ALA A 127 17.16 4.66 -9.27
CA ALA A 127 17.09 3.76 -10.41
C ALA A 127 15.66 3.59 -10.95
N ALA A 128 14.64 3.69 -10.11
CA ALA A 128 13.24 3.60 -10.51
C ALA A 128 12.71 4.89 -11.16
N ILE A 129 13.21 6.07 -10.76
CA ILE A 129 12.71 7.37 -11.26
C ILE A 129 12.61 7.44 -12.80
N PRO A 130 13.63 7.03 -13.59
CA PRO A 130 13.54 7.14 -15.06
C PRO A 130 12.37 6.36 -15.67
N THR A 131 11.94 5.26 -15.03
CA THR A 131 10.81 4.44 -15.49
C THR A 131 9.45 5.00 -15.10
N LEU A 132 9.41 5.87 -14.07
CA LEU A 132 8.19 6.46 -13.52
C LEU A 132 7.90 7.85 -14.09
N VAL A 133 8.92 8.52 -14.66
CA VAL A 133 8.76 9.88 -15.17
C VAL A 133 7.98 9.90 -16.48
N ASN A 134 6.83 10.59 -16.46
CA ASN A 134 6.04 10.87 -17.65
C ASN A 134 6.35 12.28 -18.18
N PRO A 135 6.50 12.49 -19.51
CA PRO A 135 6.72 13.82 -20.09
C PRO A 135 5.70 14.88 -19.67
N LYS A 136 4.46 14.51 -19.35
CA LYS A 136 3.43 15.44 -18.86
C LYS A 136 3.82 16.13 -17.54
N GLN A 137 4.65 15.50 -16.72
CA GLN A 137 5.08 16.03 -15.42
C GLN A 137 5.97 17.28 -15.53
N ILE A 138 6.48 17.61 -16.72
CA ILE A 138 7.13 18.89 -16.98
C ILE A 138 6.22 20.09 -16.66
N LEU A 139 4.90 19.89 -16.64
CA LEU A 139 3.91 20.92 -16.29
C LEU A 139 4.09 21.45 -14.86
N TYR A 140 4.66 20.68 -13.96
CA TYR A 140 5.02 21.17 -12.61
C TYR A 140 6.11 22.25 -12.64
N PHE A 141 6.91 22.31 -13.71
CA PHE A 141 8.08 23.20 -13.80
C PHE A 141 8.02 24.17 -14.99
N ILE A 142 6.99 24.11 -15.83
CA ILE A 142 6.90 24.90 -17.06
C ILE A 142 6.89 26.42 -16.79
N ASP A 143 6.28 26.85 -15.70
CA ASP A 143 6.24 28.25 -15.29
C ASP A 143 7.64 28.80 -14.95
N PHE A 144 8.52 27.98 -14.36
CA PHE A 144 9.92 28.35 -14.11
C PHE A 144 10.67 28.50 -15.42
N ILE A 145 10.45 27.61 -16.39
CA ILE A 145 11.07 27.67 -17.72
C ILE A 145 10.65 28.94 -18.44
N ILE A 146 9.33 29.22 -18.46
CA ILE A 146 8.77 30.42 -19.08
C ILE A 146 9.35 31.69 -18.42
N LEU A 147 9.33 31.77 -17.09
CA LEU A 147 9.87 32.93 -16.37
C LEU A 147 11.38 33.09 -16.56
N ALA A 148 12.13 31.99 -16.61
CA ALA A 148 13.57 32.05 -16.88
C ALA A 148 13.83 32.61 -18.28
N ILE A 149 13.12 32.18 -19.32
CA ILE A 149 13.22 32.70 -20.67
C ILE A 149 12.90 34.20 -20.68
N LEU A 150 11.82 34.63 -20.05
CA LEU A 150 11.38 36.01 -20.01
C LEU A 150 12.37 36.95 -19.28
N LEU A 151 12.96 36.46 -18.18
CA LEU A 151 13.91 37.26 -17.36
C LEU A 151 15.31 37.28 -18.01
N ILE A 152 15.85 36.11 -18.39
CA ILE A 152 17.18 35.99 -19.02
C ILE A 152 17.21 36.70 -20.39
N GLY A 153 16.15 36.53 -21.18
CA GLY A 153 15.96 37.23 -22.45
C GLY A 153 15.72 38.73 -22.29
N LYS A 154 15.61 39.24 -21.05
CA LYS A 154 15.32 40.67 -20.76
C LYS A 154 14.00 41.17 -21.35
N PHE A 155 13.06 40.23 -21.65
CA PHE A 155 11.73 40.62 -22.15
C PHE A 155 10.89 41.32 -21.07
N ILE A 156 11.07 40.97 -19.80
CA ILE A 156 10.39 41.58 -18.62
C ILE A 156 11.39 41.97 -17.54
N LYS A 157 10.99 42.91 -16.67
CA LYS A 157 11.78 43.35 -15.52
C LYS A 157 10.90 43.38 -14.27
N ILE A 158 11.43 42.89 -13.15
CA ILE A 158 10.79 43.04 -11.84
C ILE A 158 11.24 44.36 -11.24
N GLN A 159 10.29 45.30 -11.11
CA GLN A 159 10.56 46.60 -10.55
C GLN A 159 10.46 46.57 -9.03
N ASN A 160 11.41 47.19 -8.33
CA ASN A 160 11.39 47.28 -6.87
C ASN A 160 10.36 48.32 -6.41
N ASN A 161 9.10 47.94 -6.46
CA ASN A 161 7.99 48.82 -6.06
C ASN A 161 7.71 48.69 -4.55
N LYS A 162 7.77 49.79 -3.81
CA LYS A 162 7.47 49.85 -2.38
C LYS A 162 6.03 50.28 -2.07
N ASN A 163 5.22 50.57 -3.10
CA ASN A 163 3.87 51.07 -2.91
C ASN A 163 2.98 50.01 -2.27
N PHE A 164 2.43 50.36 -1.11
CA PHE A 164 1.47 49.50 -0.42
C PHE A 164 0.09 49.69 -1.07
N LYS A 165 -0.36 48.69 -1.81
CA LYS A 165 -1.75 48.61 -2.28
C LYS A 165 -2.52 47.68 -1.38
N ILE A 166 -3.57 48.21 -0.74
CA ILE A 166 -4.40 47.47 0.22
C ILE A 166 -5.31 46.46 -0.43
N VAL A 167 -5.74 46.68 -1.68
CA VAL A 167 -6.72 45.85 -2.38
C VAL A 167 -6.32 44.37 -2.44
N PRO A 168 -5.10 43.98 -2.87
CA PRO A 168 -4.72 42.57 -2.86
C PRO A 168 -4.73 41.95 -1.46
N VAL A 169 -4.43 42.73 -0.43
CA VAL A 169 -4.48 42.27 0.97
C VAL A 169 -5.93 41.97 1.39
N VAL A 170 -6.83 42.93 1.11
CA VAL A 170 -8.25 42.76 1.40
C VAL A 170 -8.85 41.59 0.66
N VAL A 171 -8.52 41.44 -0.65
CA VAL A 171 -8.99 40.28 -1.46
C VAL A 171 -8.48 38.97 -0.85
N THR A 172 -7.21 38.88 -0.47
CA THR A 172 -6.66 37.68 0.15
C THR A 172 -7.34 37.35 1.49
N LEU A 173 -7.60 38.37 2.33
CA LEU A 173 -8.33 38.19 3.59
C LEU A 173 -9.78 37.72 3.37
N ILE A 174 -10.47 38.29 2.36
CA ILE A 174 -11.80 37.82 1.98
C ILE A 174 -11.75 36.36 1.54
N CYS A 175 -10.75 35.98 0.74
CA CYS A 175 -10.54 34.57 0.33
C CYS A 175 -10.30 33.68 1.57
N ILE A 176 -9.48 34.09 2.52
CA ILE A 176 -9.27 33.33 3.77
C ILE A 176 -10.62 33.12 4.48
N ILE A 177 -11.38 34.17 4.74
CA ILE A 177 -12.67 34.08 5.44
C ILE A 177 -13.64 33.17 4.68
N PHE A 178 -13.73 33.34 3.36
CA PHE A 178 -14.61 32.54 2.51
C PHE A 178 -14.22 31.06 2.54
N PHE A 179 -12.94 30.75 2.42
CA PHE A 179 -12.48 29.36 2.42
C PHE A 179 -12.43 28.74 3.82
N CYS A 180 -12.18 29.52 4.89
CA CYS A 180 -12.31 29.06 6.28
C CYS A 180 -13.70 28.50 6.58
N SER A 181 -14.75 29.13 6.02
CA SER A 181 -16.13 28.63 6.20
C SER A 181 -16.33 27.23 5.65
N SER A 182 -15.44 26.73 4.78
CA SER A 182 -15.54 25.37 4.25
C SER A 182 -15.20 24.29 5.29
N TYR A 183 -14.28 24.59 6.23
CA TYR A 183 -13.92 23.65 7.30
C TYR A 183 -14.98 23.47 8.37
N HIS A 184 -15.79 24.52 8.61
CA HIS A 184 -16.92 24.41 9.53
C HIS A 184 -18.15 23.67 8.96
N LEU A 185 -18.18 23.49 7.63
CA LEU A 185 -19.29 22.80 6.96
C LEU A 185 -19.03 21.29 6.79
N ILE A 186 -17.80 20.82 7.07
CA ILE A 186 -17.40 19.42 6.96
C ILE A 186 -16.67 19.04 8.25
N PRO A 187 -17.38 18.48 9.26
CA PRO A 187 -16.82 18.04 10.53
C PRO A 187 -15.60 17.12 10.34
N GLU A 188 -15.65 16.21 9.35
CA GLU A 188 -14.61 15.26 9.00
C GLU A 188 -13.28 15.95 8.62
N SER A 189 -13.35 17.13 7.99
CA SER A 189 -12.13 17.88 7.62
C SER A 189 -11.40 18.44 8.85
N LEU A 190 -12.14 18.82 9.89
CA LEU A 190 -11.55 19.33 11.13
C LEU A 190 -10.96 18.18 11.95
N GLU A 191 -11.63 17.05 11.99
CA GLU A 191 -11.19 15.84 12.68
C GLU A 191 -9.89 15.30 12.05
N LEU A 192 -9.78 15.31 10.72
CA LEU A 192 -8.58 14.91 10.00
C LEU A 192 -7.36 15.82 10.27
N VAL A 193 -7.57 17.12 10.44
CA VAL A 193 -6.46 18.06 10.77
C VAL A 193 -6.03 17.95 12.22
N THR A 194 -6.88 17.45 13.10
CA THR A 194 -6.60 17.31 14.55
C THR A 194 -6.26 15.89 14.97
N GLY A 195 -6.67 14.89 14.20
CA GLY A 195 -6.61 13.47 14.50
C GLY A 195 -5.39 12.73 13.94
N TYR A 196 -5.47 11.41 14.01
CA TYR A 196 -4.50 10.48 13.42
C TYR A 196 -4.91 10.12 11.97
N ILE A 197 -3.92 9.90 11.09
CA ILE A 197 -4.19 9.49 9.71
C ILE A 197 -4.44 7.98 9.69
N TYR A 198 -5.70 7.56 9.61
CA TYR A 198 -6.05 6.16 9.40
C TYR A 198 -6.06 5.76 7.92
N SER A 199 -6.37 6.69 7.03
CA SER A 199 -6.37 6.48 5.59
C SER A 199 -5.81 7.70 4.87
N LYS A 200 -4.73 7.50 4.13
CA LYS A 200 -4.10 8.57 3.33
C LYS A 200 -5.04 9.10 2.26
N TYR A 201 -5.78 8.21 1.59
CA TYR A 201 -6.77 8.59 0.58
C TYR A 201 -7.84 9.52 1.16
N LYS A 202 -8.45 9.13 2.29
CA LYS A 202 -9.45 9.97 2.99
C LYS A 202 -8.85 11.29 3.46
N SER A 203 -7.63 11.25 3.99
CA SER A 203 -6.93 12.46 4.44
C SER A 203 -6.69 13.45 3.31
N VAL A 204 -6.34 12.98 2.11
CA VAL A 204 -6.21 13.85 0.93
C VAL A 204 -7.58 14.28 0.40
N ARG A 205 -8.59 13.42 0.44
CA ARG A 205 -9.94 13.71 -0.04
C ARG A 205 -10.61 14.83 0.78
N TYR A 206 -10.56 14.74 2.10
CA TYR A 206 -11.21 15.68 3.02
C TYR A 206 -10.28 16.80 3.51
N GLY A 207 -9.00 16.50 3.68
CA GLY A 207 -7.98 17.43 4.19
C GLY A 207 -7.12 18.10 3.12
N THR A 208 -7.19 17.65 1.87
CA THR A 208 -6.29 18.01 0.76
C THR A 208 -4.88 17.44 0.89
N ILE A 209 -4.09 17.46 -0.18
CA ILE A 209 -2.68 17.04 -0.14
C ILE A 209 -1.87 17.85 0.89
N TYR A 210 -2.16 19.14 1.05
CA TYR A 210 -1.48 20.01 2.01
C TYR A 210 -1.87 19.72 3.46
N GLY A 211 -3.17 19.45 3.71
CA GLY A 211 -3.66 19.04 5.01
C GLY A 211 -3.10 17.68 5.42
N TYR A 212 -3.06 16.73 4.48
CA TYR A 212 -2.41 15.44 4.69
C TYR A 212 -0.95 15.61 5.14
N HIS A 213 -0.11 16.31 4.36
CA HIS A 213 1.29 16.51 4.74
C HIS A 213 1.47 17.28 6.04
N TYR A 214 0.58 18.25 6.34
CA TYR A 214 0.61 18.92 7.63
C TYR A 214 0.41 17.94 8.79
N VAL A 215 -0.59 17.06 8.69
CA VAL A 215 -0.88 16.05 9.73
C VAL A 215 0.20 14.98 9.78
N ASP A 216 0.72 14.55 8.64
CA ASP A 216 1.80 13.58 8.52
C ASP A 216 3.08 14.08 9.24
N VAL A 217 3.50 15.33 8.94
CA VAL A 217 4.62 15.97 9.64
C VAL A 217 4.33 16.16 11.14
N LYS A 218 3.11 16.59 11.50
CA LYS A 218 2.70 16.75 12.89
C LYS A 218 2.80 15.41 13.63
N ASN A 219 2.25 14.35 13.07
CA ASN A 219 2.28 13.02 13.67
C ASN A 219 3.72 12.49 13.79
N ALA A 220 4.55 12.70 12.76
CA ALA A 220 5.98 12.36 12.82
C ALA A 220 6.74 13.09 13.94
N LEU A 221 6.41 14.37 14.18
CA LEU A 221 7.06 15.17 15.20
C LEU A 221 6.52 14.93 16.62
N THR A 222 5.24 14.59 16.76
CA THR A 222 4.59 14.46 18.06
C THR A 222 4.56 13.03 18.59
N ASN A 223 5.05 12.03 17.81
CA ASN A 223 4.91 10.61 18.11
C ASN A 223 3.46 10.26 18.49
N ASN A 224 2.49 10.77 17.72
CA ASN A 224 1.08 10.49 17.96
C ASN A 224 0.83 8.98 17.78
N LYS A 225 0.48 8.29 18.89
CA LYS A 225 0.49 6.84 19.00
C LYS A 225 -0.81 6.16 18.49
N GLY A 226 -1.74 6.95 17.94
CA GLY A 226 -3.02 6.41 17.50
C GLY A 226 -3.86 5.85 18.65
N ALA A 227 -4.61 4.77 18.37
CA ALA A 227 -5.56 4.15 19.31
C ALA A 227 -4.92 3.17 20.32
N SER A 228 -3.66 3.35 20.71
CA SER A 228 -2.99 2.47 21.69
C SER A 228 -3.67 2.48 23.06
N TYR A 229 -3.74 1.32 23.70
CA TYR A 229 -4.21 1.19 25.10
C TYR A 229 -3.26 1.82 26.13
N GLY A 230 -2.01 2.10 25.77
CA GLY A 230 -1.03 2.75 26.62
C GLY A 230 -0.44 1.90 27.76
N ASN A 231 -1.08 0.78 28.14
CA ASN A 231 -0.57 -0.16 29.12
C ASN A 231 -0.93 -1.61 28.78
N TYR A 232 -0.17 -2.55 29.33
CA TYR A 232 -0.30 -3.98 29.03
C TYR A 232 -1.61 -4.60 29.54
N ASP A 233 -2.06 -4.23 30.74
CA ASP A 233 -3.21 -4.89 31.36
C ASP A 233 -4.51 -4.56 30.62
N ASP A 234 -4.74 -3.31 30.27
CA ASP A 234 -5.90 -2.87 29.48
C ASP A 234 -5.87 -3.48 28.06
N MET A 235 -4.69 -3.54 27.43
CA MET A 235 -4.52 -4.22 26.15
C MET A 235 -4.89 -5.71 26.26
N MET A 236 -4.45 -6.39 27.32
CA MET A 236 -4.71 -7.82 27.51
C MET A 236 -6.16 -8.12 27.89
N GLU A 237 -6.85 -7.22 28.58
CA GLU A 237 -8.28 -7.32 28.79
C GLU A 237 -9.02 -7.29 27.46
N ALA A 238 -8.74 -6.27 26.62
CA ALA A 238 -9.33 -6.16 25.29
C ALA A 238 -9.00 -7.39 24.40
N TYR A 239 -7.77 -7.90 24.47
CA TYR A 239 -7.34 -9.09 23.72
C TYR A 239 -8.14 -10.34 24.13
N LYS A 240 -8.30 -10.57 25.44
CA LYS A 240 -9.06 -11.73 25.96
C LYS A 240 -10.53 -11.65 25.58
N ASP A 241 -11.14 -10.49 25.71
CA ASP A 241 -12.53 -10.25 25.29
C ASP A 241 -12.72 -10.58 23.81
N LEU A 242 -11.86 -10.03 22.94
CA LEU A 242 -11.89 -10.26 21.52
C LEU A 242 -11.72 -11.75 21.17
N LYS A 243 -10.76 -12.42 21.80
CA LYS A 243 -10.49 -13.85 21.58
C LYS A 243 -11.68 -14.72 21.99
N ASN A 244 -12.26 -14.47 23.16
CA ASN A 244 -13.44 -15.18 23.64
C ASN A 244 -14.64 -15.04 22.68
N GLU A 245 -14.87 -13.86 22.16
CA GLU A 245 -15.97 -13.62 21.20
C GLU A 245 -15.74 -14.35 19.87
N LYS A 246 -14.52 -14.31 19.34
CA LYS A 246 -14.15 -15.05 18.11
C LYS A 246 -14.29 -16.55 18.31
N GLU A 247 -13.85 -17.08 19.44
CA GLU A 247 -13.99 -18.50 19.78
C GLU A 247 -15.46 -18.92 19.95
N THR A 248 -16.28 -18.07 20.57
CA THR A 248 -17.71 -18.33 20.72
C THR A 248 -18.37 -18.42 19.35
N TYR A 249 -18.12 -17.47 18.47
CA TYR A 249 -18.65 -17.47 17.10
C TYR A 249 -18.18 -18.71 16.32
N ALA A 250 -16.89 -19.03 16.40
CA ALA A 250 -16.33 -20.20 15.74
C ALA A 250 -17.00 -21.50 16.19
N ASN A 251 -17.20 -21.68 17.48
CA ASN A 251 -17.83 -22.87 18.05
C ASN A 251 -19.30 -23.04 17.62
N GLU A 252 -19.99 -21.93 17.39
CA GLU A 252 -21.38 -21.92 16.93
C GLU A 252 -21.52 -22.15 15.42
N ASN A 253 -20.53 -21.72 14.62
CA ASN A 253 -20.65 -21.62 13.16
C ASN A 253 -19.67 -22.51 12.37
N THR A 254 -18.75 -23.22 13.04
CA THR A 254 -17.82 -24.11 12.35
C THR A 254 -18.19 -25.57 12.65
N PRO A 255 -18.25 -26.46 11.65
CA PRO A 255 -18.14 -27.89 11.88
C PRO A 255 -16.87 -28.18 12.69
N ASP A 256 -16.85 -29.25 13.47
CA ASP A 256 -15.73 -29.62 14.34
C ASP A 256 -14.36 -29.42 13.67
N SER A 257 -13.64 -28.36 14.05
CA SER A 257 -12.32 -28.00 13.50
C SER A 257 -11.17 -28.72 14.23
N SER A 258 -11.48 -29.52 15.27
CA SER A 258 -10.48 -30.27 16.04
C SER A 258 -9.78 -31.34 15.21
N ASN A 259 -10.37 -31.76 14.09
CA ASN A 259 -9.74 -32.67 13.13
C ASN A 259 -8.43 -32.14 12.53
N TYR A 260 -8.18 -30.84 12.60
CA TYR A 260 -6.96 -30.20 12.12
C TYR A 260 -5.91 -30.00 13.23
N ASP A 261 -6.23 -30.25 14.50
CA ASP A 261 -5.31 -30.03 15.63
C ASP A 261 -4.13 -31.00 15.60
N GLY A 262 -2.92 -30.47 15.39
CA GLY A 262 -1.69 -31.26 15.38
C GLY A 262 -1.51 -32.22 14.20
N ILE A 263 -2.38 -32.16 13.18
CA ILE A 263 -2.37 -33.10 12.04
C ILE A 263 -1.06 -33.07 11.24
N ALA A 264 -0.33 -31.94 11.27
CA ALA A 264 0.92 -31.72 10.58
C ALA A 264 2.15 -31.79 11.51
N SER A 265 1.98 -32.23 12.76
CA SER A 265 3.08 -32.27 13.74
C SER A 265 4.29 -33.04 13.20
N GLY A 266 5.48 -32.42 13.22
CA GLY A 266 6.73 -33.02 12.72
C GLY A 266 6.92 -33.02 11.20
N MET A 267 5.98 -32.50 10.42
CA MET A 267 6.15 -32.31 8.97
C MET A 267 7.01 -31.05 8.69
N ASN A 268 7.60 -30.98 7.52
CA ASN A 268 8.23 -29.74 7.06
C ASN A 268 7.19 -28.69 6.71
N VAL A 269 7.59 -27.43 6.72
CA VAL A 269 6.76 -26.30 6.31
C VAL A 269 7.48 -25.46 5.26
N PHE A 270 6.80 -25.19 4.17
CA PHE A 270 7.22 -24.23 3.17
C PHE A 270 6.12 -23.18 3.00
N VAL A 271 6.47 -21.93 3.23
CA VAL A 271 5.60 -20.78 3.00
C VAL A 271 6.14 -20.01 1.81
N VAL A 272 5.29 -19.76 0.83
CA VAL A 272 5.64 -19.04 -0.40
C VAL A 272 4.75 -17.81 -0.52
N GLN A 273 5.30 -16.64 -0.25
CA GLN A 273 4.63 -15.38 -0.50
C GLN A 273 4.88 -14.97 -1.95
N LEU A 274 3.81 -14.86 -2.73
CA LEU A 274 3.85 -14.45 -4.13
C LEU A 274 3.61 -12.95 -4.24
N GLU A 275 4.48 -12.26 -4.95
CA GLU A 275 4.42 -10.82 -5.16
C GLU A 275 3.20 -10.43 -6.01
N SER A 276 2.33 -9.57 -5.47
CA SER A 276 1.18 -8.95 -6.18
C SER A 276 0.18 -9.92 -6.83
N ILE A 277 0.06 -11.17 -6.38
CA ILE A 277 -0.86 -12.15 -6.97
C ILE A 277 -2.25 -12.04 -6.33
N GLN A 278 -3.15 -11.37 -7.05
CA GLN A 278 -4.57 -11.25 -6.68
C GLN A 278 -5.36 -12.52 -7.04
N GLU A 279 -6.59 -12.61 -6.53
CA GLU A 279 -7.49 -13.72 -6.81
C GLU A 279 -8.05 -13.70 -8.24
N PHE A 280 -8.26 -12.51 -8.83
CA PHE A 280 -8.96 -12.39 -10.10
C PHE A 280 -8.31 -13.14 -11.30
N PRO A 281 -6.99 -13.38 -11.39
CA PRO A 281 -6.41 -14.21 -12.47
C PRO A 281 -6.65 -15.73 -12.28
N ILE A 282 -6.94 -16.16 -11.05
CA ILE A 282 -7.10 -17.60 -10.71
C ILE A 282 -8.35 -18.17 -11.42
N GLY A 283 -8.18 -19.30 -12.08
CA GLY A 283 -9.25 -19.97 -12.83
C GLY A 283 -9.69 -19.23 -14.10
N ARG A 284 -9.03 -18.13 -14.48
CA ARG A 284 -9.35 -17.39 -15.71
C ARG A 284 -8.45 -17.77 -16.88
N GLU A 285 -8.99 -17.57 -18.06
CA GLU A 285 -8.28 -17.77 -19.33
C GLU A 285 -8.14 -16.46 -20.10
N ILE A 286 -7.07 -16.38 -20.90
CA ILE A 286 -6.91 -15.37 -21.93
C ILE A 286 -6.52 -16.04 -23.25
N ASN A 287 -7.23 -15.72 -24.34
CA ASN A 287 -7.04 -16.34 -25.66
C ASN A 287 -7.01 -17.89 -25.63
N GLY A 288 -7.86 -18.50 -24.77
CA GLY A 288 -8.03 -19.96 -24.65
C GLY A 288 -6.90 -20.65 -23.87
N LYS A 289 -6.12 -19.91 -23.09
CA LYS A 289 -5.11 -20.49 -22.20
C LYS A 289 -5.32 -19.98 -20.76
N GLU A 290 -5.23 -20.88 -19.80
CA GLU A 290 -5.26 -20.53 -18.37
C GLU A 290 -4.12 -19.58 -18.02
N ILE A 291 -4.42 -18.54 -17.22
CA ILE A 291 -3.43 -17.58 -16.76
C ILE A 291 -2.53 -18.22 -15.71
N THR A 292 -3.09 -19.07 -14.85
CA THR A 292 -2.41 -19.67 -13.70
C THR A 292 -2.63 -21.18 -13.60
N PRO A 293 -2.19 -21.97 -14.62
CA PRO A 293 -2.50 -23.40 -14.69
C PRO A 293 -1.94 -24.22 -13.50
N VAL A 294 -0.78 -23.83 -12.96
CA VAL A 294 -0.16 -24.55 -11.82
C VAL A 294 -0.91 -24.25 -10.53
N LEU A 295 -1.19 -22.96 -10.25
CA LEU A 295 -1.96 -22.55 -9.08
C LEU A 295 -3.39 -23.07 -9.15
N ASN A 296 -4.05 -23.02 -10.33
CA ASN A 296 -5.39 -23.59 -10.51
C ASN A 296 -5.43 -25.05 -10.10
N LYS A 297 -4.46 -25.83 -10.57
CA LYS A 297 -4.34 -27.24 -10.20
C LYS A 297 -4.04 -27.42 -8.71
N PHE A 298 -3.07 -26.67 -8.18
CA PHE A 298 -2.70 -26.75 -6.76
C PHE A 298 -3.88 -26.46 -5.84
N LEU A 299 -4.63 -25.39 -6.11
CA LEU A 299 -5.80 -24.97 -5.34
C LEU A 299 -6.95 -25.98 -5.45
N SER A 300 -7.19 -26.54 -6.65
CA SER A 300 -8.26 -27.52 -6.84
C SER A 300 -7.99 -28.89 -6.18
N GLU A 301 -6.74 -29.27 -6.00
CA GLU A 301 -6.33 -30.55 -5.39
C GLU A 301 -6.13 -30.47 -3.88
N ASN A 302 -6.01 -29.27 -3.30
CA ASN A 302 -5.66 -29.07 -1.89
C ASN A 302 -6.71 -28.21 -1.16
N ILE A 303 -6.29 -27.36 -0.24
CA ILE A 303 -7.13 -26.41 0.47
C ILE A 303 -7.08 -25.08 -0.30
N ASN A 304 -8.22 -24.67 -0.85
CA ASN A 304 -8.39 -23.40 -1.54
C ASN A 304 -9.09 -22.39 -0.61
N ILE A 305 -8.45 -21.25 -0.33
CA ILE A 305 -8.98 -20.17 0.48
C ILE A 305 -9.37 -19.05 -0.48
N THR A 306 -10.64 -19.03 -0.89
CA THR A 306 -11.13 -18.16 -1.98
C THR A 306 -11.43 -16.72 -1.56
N ASN A 307 -11.44 -16.44 -0.27
CA ASN A 307 -11.80 -15.12 0.27
C ASN A 307 -10.72 -14.60 1.23
N MET A 308 -9.46 -14.58 0.74
CA MET A 308 -8.30 -14.10 1.47
C MET A 308 -8.03 -12.63 1.17
N HIS A 309 -8.18 -11.77 2.15
CA HIS A 309 -7.94 -10.34 1.98
C HIS A 309 -6.54 -9.92 2.43
N ALA A 310 -5.94 -9.04 1.65
CA ALA A 310 -4.69 -8.41 2.04
C ALA A 310 -4.89 -7.55 3.29
N SER A 311 -4.11 -7.83 4.34
CA SER A 311 -4.11 -7.05 5.59
C SER A 311 -3.41 -5.70 5.46
N SER A 312 -2.74 -5.45 4.35
CA SER A 312 -2.10 -4.19 3.95
C SER A 312 -2.30 -3.93 2.47
N TYR A 313 -2.40 -2.67 2.09
CA TYR A 313 -2.71 -2.30 0.70
C TYR A 313 -1.53 -2.40 -0.25
N THR A 314 -0.29 -2.23 0.19
CA THR A 314 0.74 -1.82 -0.78
C THR A 314 2.13 -2.34 -0.53
N THR A 315 2.42 -3.04 0.56
CA THR A 315 3.81 -3.41 0.82
C THR A 315 4.00 -4.87 1.20
N THR A 316 4.95 -5.51 0.53
CA THR A 316 5.42 -6.86 0.83
C THR A 316 5.81 -7.00 2.30
N ALA A 317 6.51 -5.99 2.86
CA ALA A 317 6.94 -5.97 4.26
C ALA A 317 5.79 -6.00 5.27
N ASP A 318 4.67 -5.32 4.99
CA ASP A 318 3.48 -5.35 5.86
C ASP A 318 2.79 -6.71 5.78
N SER A 319 2.81 -7.35 4.60
CA SER A 319 2.31 -8.70 4.42
C SER A 319 3.13 -9.72 5.22
N GLU A 320 4.46 -9.66 5.10
CA GLU A 320 5.39 -10.47 5.89
C GLU A 320 5.15 -10.28 7.40
N HIS A 321 5.03 -9.02 7.86
CA HIS A 321 4.75 -8.72 9.26
C HIS A 321 3.45 -9.35 9.75
N SER A 322 2.37 -9.21 8.97
CA SER A 322 1.06 -9.77 9.31
C SER A 322 1.09 -11.30 9.45
N PHE A 323 1.78 -11.98 8.53
CA PHE A 323 1.97 -13.42 8.59
C PHE A 323 2.84 -13.84 9.78
N ILE A 324 4.02 -13.23 9.94
CA ILE A 324 5.00 -13.61 10.95
C ILE A 324 4.46 -13.43 12.37
N THR A 325 3.73 -12.34 12.63
CA THR A 325 3.34 -11.93 13.99
C THR A 325 1.86 -12.10 14.29
N SER A 326 1.02 -12.28 13.27
CA SER A 326 -0.45 -12.23 13.41
C SER A 326 -0.97 -10.92 14.03
N ILE A 327 -0.29 -9.79 13.74
CA ILE A 327 -0.66 -8.43 14.16
C ILE A 327 -0.82 -7.56 12.91
N TYR A 328 -1.83 -6.69 12.91
CA TYR A 328 -2.02 -5.75 11.80
C TYR A 328 -0.86 -4.74 11.76
N PRO A 329 -0.21 -4.54 10.61
CA PRO A 329 0.87 -3.58 10.49
C PRO A 329 0.33 -2.16 10.57
N SER A 330 1.18 -1.21 10.99
CA SER A 330 1.00 0.17 10.58
C SER A 330 1.32 0.31 9.09
N GLU A 331 0.71 1.26 8.40
CA GLU A 331 0.90 1.40 6.96
C GLU A 331 2.36 1.63 6.54
N ASN A 332 2.67 1.31 5.28
CA ASN A 332 3.91 1.67 4.56
C ASN A 332 5.19 1.01 5.05
N GLY A 333 5.13 -0.22 5.52
CA GLY A 333 6.32 -0.95 5.99
C GLY A 333 6.93 -0.38 7.27
N GLU A 334 6.16 0.40 8.04
CA GLU A 334 6.67 0.96 9.30
C GLU A 334 7.01 -0.13 10.33
N ALA A 335 6.34 -1.28 10.29
CA ALA A 335 6.67 -2.42 11.13
C ALA A 335 8.15 -2.83 10.95
N PHE A 336 8.64 -2.84 9.72
CA PHE A 336 10.02 -3.17 9.40
C PHE A 336 10.99 -2.00 9.51
N SER A 337 10.56 -0.78 9.20
CA SER A 337 11.44 0.39 9.22
C SER A 337 11.55 1.05 10.59
N LYS A 338 10.45 1.14 11.34
CA LYS A 338 10.37 1.89 12.58
C LYS A 338 10.26 0.98 13.82
N TYR A 339 9.48 -0.11 13.72
CA TYR A 339 9.16 -0.96 14.85
C TYR A 339 9.89 -2.31 14.85
N TYR A 340 10.90 -2.49 13.99
CA TYR A 340 11.65 -3.73 13.82
C TYR A 340 12.33 -4.24 15.10
N SER A 341 12.61 -3.35 16.06
CA SER A 341 13.25 -3.70 17.33
C SER A 341 12.27 -4.05 18.46
N ASN A 342 10.97 -4.04 18.16
CA ASN A 342 9.96 -4.42 19.14
C ASN A 342 9.98 -5.93 19.40
N THR A 343 9.33 -6.31 20.48
CA THR A 343 9.13 -7.71 20.86
C THR A 343 7.81 -8.21 20.28
N TYR A 344 7.88 -9.31 19.52
CA TYR A 344 6.71 -9.94 18.91
C TYR A 344 6.64 -11.41 19.32
N ASP A 345 5.42 -11.95 19.41
CA ASP A 345 5.19 -13.39 19.38
C ASP A 345 5.16 -13.81 17.90
N ASP A 346 6.24 -14.43 17.43
CA ASP A 346 6.46 -14.67 16.01
C ASP A 346 6.51 -16.16 15.65
N VAL A 347 6.16 -16.45 14.41
CA VAL A 347 6.10 -17.82 13.90
C VAL A 347 7.44 -18.55 13.97
N PHE A 348 8.56 -17.87 13.73
CA PHE A 348 9.90 -18.50 13.77
C PHE A 348 10.26 -18.96 15.17
N LYS A 349 9.93 -18.15 16.20
CA LYS A 349 10.13 -18.51 17.61
C LYS A 349 9.29 -19.73 17.99
N ASN A 350 8.02 -19.78 17.55
CA ASN A 350 7.15 -20.93 17.84
C ASN A 350 7.71 -22.22 17.22
N PHE A 351 8.11 -22.20 15.94
CA PHE A 351 8.71 -23.36 15.29
C PHE A 351 10.08 -23.71 15.86
N LYS A 352 10.90 -22.72 16.24
CA LYS A 352 12.20 -22.97 16.87
C LYS A 352 12.07 -23.71 18.20
N LYS A 353 11.11 -23.32 19.05
CA LYS A 353 10.78 -24.01 20.29
C LYS A 353 10.33 -25.46 20.06
N ALA A 354 9.71 -25.74 18.92
CA ALA A 354 9.30 -27.08 18.50
C ALA A 354 10.44 -27.89 17.83
N GLY A 355 11.65 -27.37 17.75
CA GLY A 355 12.84 -28.06 17.23
C GLY A 355 13.03 -27.97 15.72
N TYR A 356 12.38 -27.00 15.07
CA TYR A 356 12.56 -26.76 13.63
C TYR A 356 13.84 -26.00 13.31
N THR A 357 14.38 -26.27 12.12
CA THR A 357 15.40 -25.42 11.50
C THR A 357 14.71 -24.38 10.63
N ASN A 358 14.83 -23.11 11.03
CA ASN A 358 14.14 -21.99 10.40
C ASN A 358 15.01 -21.31 9.32
N VAL A 359 14.50 -21.20 8.11
CA VAL A 359 15.17 -20.57 6.97
C VAL A 359 14.25 -19.49 6.38
N TYR A 360 14.83 -18.34 6.07
CA TYR A 360 14.18 -17.26 5.31
C TYR A 360 14.97 -16.96 4.05
N ALA A 361 14.29 -16.74 2.94
CA ALA A 361 14.94 -16.34 1.70
C ALA A 361 14.11 -15.35 0.87
N HIS A 362 14.79 -14.34 0.35
CA HIS A 362 14.23 -13.35 -0.55
C HIS A 362 15.20 -13.00 -1.67
N GLY A 363 14.70 -12.99 -2.91
CA GLY A 363 15.51 -12.69 -4.11
C GLY A 363 15.98 -11.23 -4.24
N ASN A 364 15.81 -10.38 -3.22
CA ASN A 364 16.23 -8.96 -3.22
C ASN A 364 17.37 -8.71 -2.25
N TYR A 365 17.87 -7.48 -2.17
CA TYR A 365 18.91 -7.05 -1.24
C TYR A 365 18.40 -7.00 0.21
N ASP A 366 19.29 -7.32 1.14
CA ASP A 366 19.06 -7.32 2.60
C ASP A 366 18.71 -5.92 3.17
N THR A 367 19.10 -4.89 2.46
CA THR A 367 18.81 -3.49 2.81
C THR A 367 17.37 -3.12 2.52
N PHE A 368 16.73 -3.76 1.52
CA PHE A 368 15.36 -3.42 1.12
C PHE A 368 14.36 -3.72 2.24
N TRP A 369 13.52 -2.73 2.60
CA TRP A 369 12.63 -2.78 3.77
C TRP A 369 13.35 -3.11 5.09
N ASN A 370 14.61 -2.70 5.26
CA ASN A 370 15.38 -2.93 6.51
C ASN A 370 15.49 -4.42 6.94
N ARG A 371 15.28 -5.36 6.01
CA ARG A 371 15.18 -6.79 6.28
C ARG A 371 16.37 -7.36 7.04
N LYS A 372 17.59 -6.89 6.75
CA LYS A 372 18.77 -7.28 7.50
C LYS A 372 18.62 -7.11 9.01
N ASN A 373 18.09 -5.97 9.44
CA ASN A 373 17.92 -5.69 10.86
C ASN A 373 16.68 -6.41 11.42
N VAL A 374 15.59 -6.48 10.66
CA VAL A 374 14.35 -7.18 11.02
C VAL A 374 14.63 -8.66 11.28
N PHE A 375 15.17 -9.36 10.29
CA PHE A 375 15.39 -10.80 10.37
C PHE A 375 16.57 -11.20 11.29
N SER A 376 17.38 -10.24 11.71
CA SER A 376 18.35 -10.46 12.80
C SER A 376 17.71 -10.55 14.20
N LYS A 377 16.42 -10.27 14.33
CA LYS A 377 15.66 -10.31 15.60
C LYS A 377 14.84 -11.58 15.77
N TYR A 378 14.61 -12.32 14.69
CA TYR A 378 13.86 -13.55 14.70
C TYR A 378 14.76 -14.78 14.88
N ASP A 379 14.21 -15.85 15.40
CA ASP A 379 14.92 -17.12 15.66
C ASP A 379 15.12 -17.93 14.36
N LEU A 380 15.94 -17.36 13.45
CA LEU A 380 16.29 -17.94 12.15
C LEU A 380 17.68 -18.58 12.17
N ASP A 381 17.81 -19.78 11.65
CA ASP A 381 19.09 -20.47 11.49
C ASP A 381 19.84 -19.94 10.27
N LYS A 382 19.12 -19.61 9.20
CA LYS A 382 19.67 -19.03 7.98
C LYS A 382 18.75 -17.97 7.39
N VAL A 383 19.38 -16.93 6.85
CA VAL A 383 18.72 -15.84 6.13
C VAL A 383 19.49 -15.61 4.83
N TYR A 384 18.79 -15.70 3.71
CA TYR A 384 19.37 -15.57 2.38
C TYR A 384 18.75 -14.41 1.61
N PHE A 385 19.60 -13.57 1.05
CA PHE A 385 19.23 -12.48 0.16
C PHE A 385 19.94 -12.62 -1.18
N VAL A 386 19.66 -11.80 -2.16
CA VAL A 386 20.18 -11.92 -3.52
C VAL A 386 21.69 -12.20 -3.59
N ASN A 387 22.48 -11.57 -2.76
CA ASN A 387 23.94 -11.76 -2.71
C ASN A 387 24.38 -13.14 -2.17
N SER A 388 23.46 -13.94 -1.66
CA SER A 388 23.74 -15.29 -1.16
C SER A 388 23.67 -16.34 -2.27
N PHE A 389 23.01 -16.03 -3.37
CA PHE A 389 22.77 -16.98 -4.48
C PHE A 389 23.95 -16.97 -5.45
N ALA A 390 24.33 -18.17 -5.91
CA ALA A 390 25.50 -18.34 -6.80
C ALA A 390 25.17 -17.96 -8.25
N ASP A 391 23.96 -18.35 -8.73
CA ASP A 391 23.49 -18.00 -10.06
C ASP A 391 22.53 -16.82 -9.99
N THR A 392 22.97 -15.72 -10.58
CA THR A 392 22.22 -14.48 -10.72
C THR A 392 22.07 -14.08 -12.20
N SER A 393 22.08 -15.06 -13.09
CA SER A 393 22.01 -14.82 -14.55
C SER A 393 20.67 -14.25 -15.00
N GLU A 394 19.60 -14.49 -14.23
CA GLU A 394 18.27 -13.92 -14.48
C GLU A 394 17.88 -12.96 -13.34
N MET A 395 18.03 -11.69 -13.61
CA MET A 395 17.61 -10.62 -12.70
C MET A 395 16.52 -9.79 -13.34
N ILE A 396 15.40 -9.63 -12.63
CA ILE A 396 14.37 -8.67 -12.98
C ILE A 396 14.65 -7.40 -12.21
N ARG A 397 15.28 -6.41 -12.85
CA ARG A 397 15.82 -5.21 -12.20
C ARG A 397 16.83 -5.57 -11.11
N THR A 398 16.46 -5.44 -9.83
CA THR A 398 17.29 -5.75 -8.67
C THR A 398 16.96 -7.10 -8.02
N TYR A 399 15.91 -7.79 -8.50
CA TYR A 399 15.44 -9.04 -7.94
C TYR A 399 16.00 -10.24 -8.70
N LEU A 400 16.46 -11.25 -7.98
CA LEU A 400 16.67 -12.58 -8.55
C LEU A 400 15.33 -13.13 -9.02
N SER A 401 15.29 -13.75 -10.19
CA SER A 401 14.08 -14.39 -10.69
C SER A 401 13.58 -15.47 -9.74
N ASP A 402 12.25 -15.60 -9.61
CA ASP A 402 11.66 -16.61 -8.71
C ASP A 402 12.08 -18.04 -9.10
N GLU A 403 12.25 -18.32 -10.39
CA GLU A 403 12.77 -19.61 -10.84
C GLU A 403 14.16 -19.88 -10.26
N LEU A 404 15.11 -18.94 -10.38
CA LEU A 404 16.46 -19.13 -9.85
C LEU A 404 16.47 -19.16 -8.31
N LEU A 405 15.60 -18.40 -7.66
CA LEU A 405 15.42 -18.49 -6.21
C LEU A 405 15.02 -19.93 -5.81
N TYR A 406 13.97 -20.47 -6.44
CA TYR A 406 13.46 -21.80 -6.09
C TYR A 406 14.40 -22.94 -6.46
N ARG A 407 15.13 -22.86 -7.56
CA ARG A 407 16.13 -23.88 -7.92
C ARG A 407 17.29 -23.94 -6.96
N GLN A 408 17.73 -22.79 -6.43
CA GLN A 408 18.95 -22.72 -5.61
C GLN A 408 18.71 -22.92 -4.11
N ILE A 409 17.54 -22.48 -3.61
CA ILE A 409 17.31 -22.44 -2.16
C ILE A 409 17.44 -23.81 -1.50
N PHE A 410 17.00 -24.88 -2.16
CA PHE A 410 17.02 -26.23 -1.58
C PHE A 410 18.44 -26.75 -1.29
N ASP A 411 19.43 -26.34 -2.07
CA ASP A 411 20.84 -26.69 -1.84
C ASP A 411 21.49 -25.85 -0.74
N MET A 412 20.80 -24.79 -0.31
CA MET A 412 21.26 -23.86 0.70
C MET A 412 20.61 -24.11 2.06
N ILE A 413 19.54 -24.91 2.14
CA ILE A 413 18.93 -25.31 3.40
C ILE A 413 19.97 -26.10 4.22
N PRO A 414 20.28 -25.70 5.47
CA PRO A 414 21.26 -26.42 6.27
C PRO A 414 20.80 -27.85 6.58
N GLU A 415 21.76 -28.76 6.73
CA GLU A 415 21.47 -30.09 7.25
C GLU A 415 20.79 -29.98 8.62
N SER A 416 19.74 -30.74 8.84
CA SER A 416 18.94 -30.73 10.05
C SER A 416 18.55 -32.13 10.46
N ASP A 417 18.69 -32.45 11.76
CA ASP A 417 18.17 -33.69 12.33
C ASP A 417 16.64 -33.64 12.56
N GLY A 418 16.04 -32.47 12.49
CA GLY A 418 14.61 -32.19 12.68
C GLY A 418 13.94 -31.66 11.41
N PRO A 419 12.64 -31.38 11.50
CA PRO A 419 11.89 -30.79 10.42
C PRO A 419 12.36 -29.35 10.13
N ILE A 420 12.05 -28.84 8.94
CA ILE A 420 12.43 -27.52 8.48
C ILE A 420 11.20 -26.63 8.30
N PHE A 421 11.37 -25.34 8.62
CA PHE A 421 10.45 -24.27 8.28
C PHE A 421 11.17 -23.30 7.34
N VAL A 422 10.63 -23.14 6.12
CA VAL A 422 11.22 -22.30 5.08
C VAL A 422 10.19 -21.25 4.65
N ASP A 423 10.56 -19.98 4.78
CA ASP A 423 9.76 -18.83 4.35
C ASP A 423 10.40 -18.16 3.13
N LEU A 424 9.70 -18.16 2.02
CA LEU A 424 10.18 -17.72 0.71
C LEU A 424 9.39 -16.54 0.19
N ILE A 425 10.09 -15.45 -0.12
CA ILE A 425 9.47 -14.24 -0.65
C ILE A 425 9.84 -14.10 -2.12
N ALA A 426 8.86 -14.30 -3.00
CA ALA A 426 8.95 -14.08 -4.43
C ALA A 426 8.95 -12.58 -4.77
N ALA A 427 9.39 -12.21 -5.96
CA ALA A 427 9.46 -10.82 -6.38
C ALA A 427 9.27 -10.59 -7.90
N SER A 428 9.17 -11.65 -8.71
CA SER A 428 9.20 -11.51 -10.17
C SER A 428 8.02 -10.77 -10.75
N SER A 429 6.87 -10.83 -10.11
CA SER A 429 5.64 -10.13 -10.50
C SER A 429 5.47 -8.75 -9.87
N HIS A 430 6.57 -8.12 -9.43
CA HIS A 430 6.55 -6.77 -8.87
C HIS A 430 6.29 -5.70 -9.95
N LYS A 431 5.46 -4.73 -9.61
CA LYS A 431 5.15 -3.56 -10.46
C LYS A 431 6.44 -2.85 -10.92
N PRO A 432 6.55 -2.46 -12.21
CA PRO A 432 5.56 -2.34 -13.29
C PRO A 432 5.31 -3.64 -14.09
N PHE A 433 5.57 -4.82 -13.52
CA PHE A 433 5.24 -6.12 -14.10
C PHE A 433 6.04 -6.49 -15.36
N GLU A 434 7.14 -5.81 -15.61
CA GLU A 434 8.00 -6.09 -16.75
C GLU A 434 8.97 -7.22 -16.44
N LEU A 435 8.93 -8.28 -17.24
CA LEU A 435 9.82 -9.43 -17.17
C LEU A 435 11.13 -9.23 -17.95
N SER A 436 11.65 -8.00 -17.95
CA SER A 436 12.94 -7.67 -18.55
C SER A 436 14.07 -8.40 -17.79
N GLY A 437 14.90 -9.17 -18.49
CA GLY A 437 16.00 -9.93 -17.88
C GLY A 437 15.68 -11.42 -17.69
N ILE A 438 14.45 -11.87 -17.92
CA ILE A 438 14.13 -13.29 -17.99
C ILE A 438 14.66 -13.87 -19.29
N ILE A 439 15.56 -14.84 -19.20
CA ILE A 439 16.11 -15.57 -20.35
C ILE A 439 15.01 -16.46 -20.91
N ASP A 440 14.85 -16.43 -22.24
CA ASP A 440 13.86 -17.21 -22.95
C ASP A 440 12.43 -17.07 -22.37
N LYS A 441 12.01 -15.80 -22.12
CA LYS A 441 10.69 -15.45 -21.59
C LYS A 441 9.54 -16.22 -22.27
N TYR A 442 9.62 -16.38 -23.60
CA TYR A 442 8.53 -17.00 -24.38
C TYR A 442 8.37 -18.51 -24.15
N SER A 443 9.37 -19.20 -23.60
CA SER A 443 9.21 -20.60 -23.17
C SER A 443 8.62 -20.71 -21.77
N LYS A 444 8.69 -19.65 -20.97
CA LYS A 444 8.24 -19.62 -19.57
C LYS A 444 6.87 -18.96 -19.40
N VAL A 445 6.56 -17.92 -20.20
CA VAL A 445 5.24 -17.29 -20.28
C VAL A 445 4.44 -17.96 -21.38
N SER A 446 3.41 -18.72 -21.00
CA SER A 446 2.64 -19.58 -21.91
C SER A 446 1.43 -18.90 -22.55
N ILE A 447 1.03 -17.73 -22.05
CA ILE A 447 -0.16 -16.99 -22.51
C ILE A 447 0.20 -15.96 -23.60
N ASP A 448 -0.79 -15.65 -24.44
CA ASP A 448 -0.76 -14.50 -25.35
C ASP A 448 -1.81 -13.51 -24.86
N VAL A 449 -1.36 -12.34 -24.43
CA VAL A 449 -2.24 -11.29 -23.86
C VAL A 449 -2.99 -10.48 -24.93
N GLY A 450 -2.74 -10.73 -26.23
CA GLY A 450 -3.50 -10.20 -27.36
C GLY A 450 -3.56 -8.68 -27.37
N GLU A 451 -4.76 -8.11 -27.32
CA GLU A 451 -4.98 -6.66 -27.36
C GLU A 451 -4.38 -5.91 -26.15
N TYR A 452 -4.09 -6.60 -25.06
CA TYR A 452 -3.48 -5.99 -23.86
C TYR A 452 -1.94 -5.95 -23.92
N ALA A 453 -1.32 -6.38 -25.03
CA ALA A 453 0.13 -6.38 -25.17
C ALA A 453 0.71 -4.97 -25.00
N GLY A 454 1.66 -4.82 -24.06
CA GLY A 454 2.29 -3.54 -23.74
C GLY A 454 1.46 -2.60 -22.85
N THR A 455 0.27 -3.01 -22.41
CA THR A 455 -0.48 -2.30 -21.37
C THR A 455 -0.05 -2.77 -19.98
N GLN A 456 -0.46 -2.05 -18.93
CA GLN A 456 -0.18 -2.46 -17.55
C GLN A 456 -0.84 -3.82 -17.24
N LEU A 457 -2.08 -4.03 -17.68
CA LEU A 457 -2.77 -5.31 -17.52
C LEU A 457 -2.03 -6.44 -18.24
N GLY A 458 -1.64 -6.24 -19.51
CA GLY A 458 -0.91 -7.25 -20.27
C GLY A 458 0.38 -7.67 -19.58
N ASN A 459 1.18 -6.69 -19.14
CA ASN A 459 2.39 -6.94 -18.36
C ASN A 459 2.10 -7.68 -17.05
N TYR A 460 1.05 -7.30 -16.34
CA TYR A 460 0.63 -7.98 -15.12
C TYR A 460 0.26 -9.45 -15.36
N LEU A 461 -0.57 -9.74 -16.36
CA LEU A 461 -0.98 -11.11 -16.68
C LEU A 461 0.21 -11.99 -17.09
N GLU A 462 1.16 -11.44 -17.88
CA GLU A 462 2.42 -12.14 -18.21
C GLU A 462 3.27 -12.40 -16.96
N ALA A 463 3.37 -11.44 -16.05
CA ALA A 463 4.14 -11.58 -14.81
C ALA A 463 3.50 -12.59 -13.86
N VAL A 464 2.17 -12.62 -13.75
CA VAL A 464 1.41 -13.62 -13.00
C VAL A 464 1.62 -15.03 -13.59
N ASN A 465 1.54 -15.17 -14.92
CA ASN A 465 1.78 -16.46 -15.59
C ASN A 465 3.23 -16.96 -15.39
N TYR A 466 4.20 -16.05 -15.37
CA TYR A 466 5.59 -16.39 -15.03
C TYR A 466 5.73 -16.83 -13.57
N ALA A 467 5.11 -16.13 -12.61
CA ALA A 467 5.14 -16.51 -11.21
C ALA A 467 4.48 -17.88 -10.97
N ASP A 468 3.40 -18.18 -11.70
CA ASP A 468 2.75 -19.49 -11.72
C ASP A 468 3.69 -20.59 -12.26
N TYR A 469 4.38 -20.33 -13.37
CA TYR A 469 5.42 -21.23 -13.89
C TYR A 469 6.52 -21.48 -12.86
N ALA A 470 7.05 -20.42 -12.23
CA ALA A 470 8.09 -20.53 -11.22
C ALA A 470 7.62 -21.32 -9.99
N PHE A 471 6.36 -21.14 -9.57
CA PHE A 471 5.78 -21.94 -8.49
C PHE A 471 5.72 -23.44 -8.88
N GLY A 472 5.48 -23.75 -10.15
CA GLY A 472 5.60 -25.11 -10.68
C GLY A 472 7.01 -25.69 -10.49
N ILE A 473 8.06 -24.91 -10.77
CA ILE A 473 9.45 -25.30 -10.51
C ILE A 473 9.70 -25.57 -9.02
N PHE A 474 9.16 -24.72 -8.12
CA PHE A 474 9.24 -24.96 -6.68
C PHE A 474 8.63 -26.31 -6.28
N LEU A 475 7.44 -26.64 -6.78
CA LEU A 475 6.78 -27.93 -6.50
C LEU A 475 7.58 -29.12 -7.05
N ASP A 476 8.18 -28.97 -8.23
CA ASP A 476 8.99 -30.01 -8.86
C ASP A 476 10.32 -30.25 -8.11
N GLU A 477 10.96 -29.20 -7.60
CA GLU A 477 12.14 -29.31 -6.74
C GLU A 477 11.82 -30.05 -5.43
N LEU A 478 10.67 -29.76 -4.79
CA LEU A 478 10.20 -30.48 -3.61
C LEU A 478 10.00 -31.98 -3.90
N LYS A 479 9.38 -32.32 -5.02
CA LYS A 479 9.17 -33.71 -5.44
C LYS A 479 10.48 -34.43 -5.75
N ALA A 480 11.37 -33.76 -6.50
CA ALA A 480 12.65 -34.34 -6.89
C ALA A 480 13.53 -34.66 -5.67
N ARG A 481 13.39 -33.92 -4.57
CA ARG A 481 14.14 -34.11 -3.33
C ARG A 481 13.40 -35.00 -2.31
N GLY A 482 12.21 -35.50 -2.64
CA GLY A 482 11.39 -36.34 -1.75
C GLY A 482 10.82 -35.60 -0.53
N LEU A 483 10.75 -34.26 -0.60
CA LEU A 483 10.23 -33.42 0.47
C LEU A 483 8.70 -33.22 0.36
N TYR A 484 8.15 -33.32 -0.84
CA TYR A 484 6.74 -33.00 -1.13
C TYR A 484 5.75 -33.73 -0.24
N ASP A 485 5.92 -35.07 -0.07
CA ASP A 485 4.94 -35.89 0.64
C ASP A 485 4.91 -35.69 2.16
N ASN A 486 5.98 -35.14 2.73
CA ASN A 486 6.10 -34.84 4.17
C ASN A 486 6.18 -33.33 4.43
N SER A 487 5.50 -32.52 3.63
CA SER A 487 5.52 -31.06 3.78
C SER A 487 4.14 -30.45 3.71
N VAL A 488 3.91 -29.50 4.63
CA VAL A 488 2.86 -28.48 4.48
C VAL A 488 3.40 -27.41 3.57
N ILE A 489 2.60 -27.00 2.60
CA ILE A 489 2.92 -25.92 1.67
C ILE A 489 1.83 -24.86 1.79
N VAL A 490 2.19 -23.64 2.14
CA VAL A 490 1.30 -22.48 2.14
C VAL A 490 1.74 -21.56 1.01
N VAL A 491 0.82 -21.16 0.16
CA VAL A 491 1.06 -20.18 -0.91
C VAL A 491 0.03 -19.07 -0.81
N TYR A 492 0.47 -17.80 -0.86
CA TYR A 492 -0.46 -16.67 -0.82
C TYR A 492 0.12 -15.43 -1.53
N GLY A 493 -0.78 -14.63 -2.11
CA GLY A 493 -0.44 -13.32 -2.64
C GLY A 493 -0.28 -12.29 -1.52
N ASP A 494 0.67 -11.36 -1.67
CA ASP A 494 0.97 -10.42 -0.60
C ASP A 494 0.06 -9.18 -0.59
N HIS A 495 -0.24 -8.60 -1.73
CA HIS A 495 -1.14 -7.46 -1.89
C HIS A 495 -1.66 -7.35 -3.32
N TYR A 496 -2.48 -6.32 -3.59
CA TYR A 496 -2.96 -6.11 -4.96
C TYR A 496 -1.88 -5.53 -5.88
N GLY A 497 -1.89 -5.96 -7.13
CA GLY A 497 -1.09 -5.39 -8.22
C GLY A 497 -1.88 -4.41 -9.08
N MET A 498 -3.15 -4.72 -9.34
CA MET A 498 -4.07 -3.99 -10.20
C MET A 498 -5.24 -3.43 -9.41
N THR A 499 -5.85 -2.36 -9.90
CA THR A 499 -7.01 -1.71 -9.29
C THR A 499 -8.07 -1.39 -10.35
N MET A 500 -9.30 -1.10 -9.93
CA MET A 500 -10.39 -0.71 -10.84
C MET A 500 -10.10 0.54 -11.70
N TYR A 501 -9.10 1.30 -11.37
CA TYR A 501 -8.71 2.49 -12.14
C TYR A 501 -7.97 2.13 -13.44
N ASP A 502 -7.64 0.86 -13.65
CA ASP A 502 -7.12 0.38 -14.91
C ASP A 502 -8.28 0.00 -15.83
N GLU A 503 -8.45 0.78 -16.92
CA GLU A 503 -9.57 0.60 -17.87
C GLU A 503 -9.47 -0.73 -18.61
N ASP A 504 -8.26 -1.21 -18.90
CA ASP A 504 -8.04 -2.50 -19.56
C ASP A 504 -8.45 -3.65 -18.64
N LEU A 505 -8.18 -3.54 -17.33
CA LEU A 505 -8.62 -4.52 -16.35
C LEU A 505 -10.16 -4.58 -16.29
N MET A 506 -10.85 -3.45 -16.20
CA MET A 506 -12.31 -3.43 -16.15
C MET A 506 -12.92 -4.02 -17.42
N LYS A 507 -12.33 -3.72 -18.59
CA LYS A 507 -12.72 -4.31 -19.86
C LYS A 507 -12.49 -5.84 -19.87
N PHE A 508 -11.35 -6.30 -19.37
CA PHE A 508 -11.02 -7.73 -19.26
C PHE A 508 -11.99 -8.48 -18.35
N LEU A 509 -12.39 -7.88 -17.25
CA LEU A 509 -13.36 -8.46 -16.33
C LEU A 509 -14.81 -8.40 -16.87
N GLY A 510 -15.07 -7.62 -17.92
CA GLY A 510 -16.42 -7.38 -18.45
C GLY A 510 -17.25 -6.47 -17.54
N GLU A 511 -16.59 -5.61 -16.77
CA GLU A 511 -17.22 -4.75 -15.76
C GLU A 511 -17.23 -3.29 -16.22
N ASP A 512 -18.24 -2.55 -15.78
CA ASP A 512 -18.31 -1.09 -15.97
C ASP A 512 -17.80 -0.39 -14.71
N VAL A 513 -16.74 0.42 -14.86
CA VAL A 513 -16.17 1.22 -13.77
C VAL A 513 -17.21 2.10 -13.05
N ASN A 514 -18.25 2.52 -13.75
CA ASN A 514 -19.32 3.32 -13.16
C ASN A 514 -20.20 2.55 -12.15
N ASN A 515 -20.14 1.23 -12.16
CA ASN A 515 -20.82 0.35 -11.21
C ASN A 515 -19.99 0.10 -9.95
N TYR A 516 -18.75 0.59 -9.91
CA TYR A 516 -17.86 0.44 -8.77
C TYR A 516 -17.85 1.70 -7.91
N ASN A 517 -17.92 1.52 -6.61
CA ASN A 517 -17.57 2.53 -5.63
C ASN A 517 -16.30 2.11 -4.87
N ALA A 518 -15.80 2.99 -4.01
CA ALA A 518 -14.58 2.72 -3.26
C ALA A 518 -14.66 1.46 -2.38
N ALA A 519 -15.85 1.13 -1.87
CA ALA A 519 -16.07 -0.05 -1.04
C ALA A 519 -15.99 -1.35 -1.86
N ARG A 520 -16.70 -1.43 -2.98
CA ARG A 520 -16.66 -2.59 -3.89
C ARG A 520 -15.25 -2.81 -4.43
N MET A 521 -14.56 -1.72 -4.82
CA MET A 521 -13.17 -1.77 -5.22
C MET A 521 -12.30 -2.40 -4.14
N GLN A 522 -12.46 -1.93 -2.90
CA GLN A 522 -11.65 -2.40 -1.79
C GLN A 522 -11.87 -3.89 -1.52
N TYR A 523 -13.11 -4.32 -1.49
CA TYR A 523 -13.45 -5.71 -1.27
C TYR A 523 -12.89 -6.62 -2.37
N GLU A 524 -13.20 -6.35 -3.64
CA GLU A 524 -12.83 -7.23 -4.75
C GLU A 524 -11.33 -7.23 -5.05
N PHE A 525 -10.68 -6.06 -5.01
CA PHE A 525 -9.26 -5.96 -5.36
C PHE A 525 -8.29 -6.18 -4.20
N SER A 526 -8.76 -6.22 -2.94
CA SER A 526 -7.93 -6.67 -1.82
C SER A 526 -7.83 -8.20 -1.72
N ASN A 527 -8.67 -8.93 -2.46
CA ASN A 527 -8.65 -10.39 -2.47
C ASN A 527 -7.41 -10.91 -3.21
N VAL A 528 -6.66 -11.80 -2.56
CA VAL A 528 -5.41 -12.38 -3.06
C VAL A 528 -5.50 -13.90 -3.12
N ALA A 529 -4.79 -14.50 -4.05
CA ALA A 529 -4.72 -15.95 -4.16
C ALA A 529 -4.18 -16.56 -2.86
N CYS A 530 -4.80 -17.62 -2.35
CA CYS A 530 -4.33 -18.32 -1.16
C CYS A 530 -4.70 -19.80 -1.20
N GLY A 531 -3.72 -20.65 -0.88
CA GLY A 531 -3.95 -22.06 -0.76
C GLY A 531 -2.98 -22.76 0.19
N MET A 532 -3.37 -23.94 0.65
CA MET A 532 -2.56 -24.72 1.56
C MET A 532 -2.63 -26.20 1.20
N ARG A 533 -1.47 -26.85 1.14
CA ARG A 533 -1.37 -28.30 1.09
C ARG A 533 -1.05 -28.84 2.48
N ILE A 534 -1.87 -29.74 2.98
CA ILE A 534 -1.57 -30.58 4.14
C ILE A 534 -1.63 -32.03 3.64
N PRO A 535 -0.59 -32.85 3.79
CA PRO A 535 -0.61 -34.23 3.36
C PRO A 535 -1.83 -35.00 3.90
N GLY A 536 -2.61 -35.60 3.01
CA GLY A 536 -3.83 -36.33 3.34
C GLY A 536 -5.11 -35.50 3.41
N ILE A 537 -5.04 -34.18 3.18
CA ILE A 537 -6.21 -33.30 3.07
C ILE A 537 -6.32 -32.82 1.62
N GLU A 538 -7.44 -33.07 0.98
CA GLU A 538 -7.66 -32.77 -0.44
C GLU A 538 -9.03 -32.13 -0.65
N ASN A 539 -9.14 -31.27 -1.68
CA ASN A 539 -10.40 -30.72 -2.19
C ASN A 539 -11.23 -29.99 -1.11
N VAL A 540 -10.60 -29.19 -0.27
CA VAL A 540 -11.28 -28.35 0.74
C VAL A 540 -11.36 -26.92 0.21
N THR A 541 -12.54 -26.30 0.30
CA THR A 541 -12.73 -24.88 -0.01
C THR A 541 -13.12 -24.14 1.26
N ILE A 542 -12.45 -23.02 1.52
CA ILE A 542 -12.76 -22.06 2.58
C ILE A 542 -13.14 -20.76 1.88
N ASP A 543 -14.39 -20.33 2.06
CA ASP A 543 -15.01 -19.21 1.33
C ASP A 543 -15.41 -18.02 2.22
N TYR A 544 -15.33 -18.15 3.53
CA TYR A 544 -15.56 -17.02 4.44
C TYR A 544 -14.34 -16.07 4.51
N PRO A 545 -14.56 -14.79 4.86
CA PRO A 545 -13.51 -13.81 4.89
C PRO A 545 -12.35 -14.19 5.81
N THR A 546 -11.14 -14.15 5.26
CA THR A 546 -9.88 -14.43 5.95
C THR A 546 -8.85 -13.34 5.64
N SER A 547 -7.82 -13.23 6.45
CA SER A 547 -6.69 -12.36 6.16
C SER A 547 -5.35 -13.01 6.58
N LYS A 548 -4.24 -12.38 6.23
CA LYS A 548 -2.90 -12.96 6.48
C LYS A 548 -2.57 -13.13 7.95
N VAL A 549 -3.15 -12.32 8.83
CA VAL A 549 -3.01 -12.49 10.29
C VAL A 549 -3.54 -13.85 10.77
N ASP A 550 -4.37 -14.52 9.96
CA ASP A 550 -4.96 -15.83 10.25
C ASP A 550 -4.02 -17.00 9.93
N LEU A 551 -2.99 -16.78 9.11
CA LEU A 551 -2.08 -17.85 8.68
C LEU A 551 -1.20 -18.37 9.82
N LYS A 552 -0.65 -17.49 10.68
CA LYS A 552 0.13 -17.91 11.86
C LYS A 552 -0.71 -18.81 12.80
N PRO A 553 -1.88 -18.37 13.31
CA PRO A 553 -2.69 -19.25 14.20
C PRO A 553 -3.17 -20.53 13.50
N THR A 554 -3.32 -20.53 12.16
CA THR A 554 -3.58 -21.74 11.39
C THR A 554 -2.42 -22.72 11.49
N LEU A 555 -1.19 -22.26 11.26
CA LEU A 555 0.01 -23.07 11.42
C LEU A 555 0.14 -23.57 12.87
N MET A 556 -0.11 -22.71 13.88
CA MET A 556 -0.06 -23.14 15.28
C MET A 556 -1.05 -24.29 15.53
N GLN A 557 -2.29 -24.20 15.03
CA GLN A 557 -3.28 -25.26 15.18
C GLN A 557 -2.84 -26.57 14.50
N ILE A 558 -2.49 -26.53 13.22
CA ILE A 558 -2.21 -27.79 12.48
C ILE A 558 -0.92 -28.47 12.91
N PHE A 559 0.03 -27.71 13.50
CA PHE A 559 1.26 -28.27 14.07
C PHE A 559 1.15 -28.59 15.56
N GLY A 560 0.05 -28.23 16.22
CA GLY A 560 -0.14 -28.41 17.67
C GLY A 560 0.81 -27.55 18.51
N LEU A 561 1.15 -26.36 18.02
CA LEU A 561 2.04 -25.41 18.69
C LEU A 561 1.26 -24.38 19.50
N GLU A 562 1.89 -23.83 20.54
CA GLU A 562 1.30 -22.79 21.36
C GLU A 562 1.17 -21.48 20.56
N ASP A 563 -0.01 -20.86 20.63
CA ASP A 563 -0.32 -19.56 20.05
C ASP A 563 -0.74 -18.57 21.14
N THR A 564 0.15 -17.66 21.52
CA THR A 564 -0.05 -16.83 22.70
C THR A 564 -0.72 -15.50 22.40
N TYR A 565 -0.32 -14.80 21.31
CA TYR A 565 -0.72 -13.42 21.04
C TYR A 565 -1.21 -13.14 19.62
N SER A 566 -1.71 -14.13 18.89
CA SER A 566 -2.28 -13.92 17.56
C SER A 566 -3.61 -13.18 17.62
N LEU A 567 -3.77 -12.12 16.82
CA LEU A 567 -5.05 -11.46 16.59
C LEU A 567 -5.92 -12.24 15.60
N GLY A 568 -5.28 -12.93 14.68
CA GLY A 568 -5.97 -13.81 13.72
C GLY A 568 -6.63 -15.02 14.39
N THR A 569 -7.41 -15.72 13.59
CA THR A 569 -8.07 -16.98 13.94
C THR A 569 -7.73 -17.98 12.85
N SER A 570 -7.51 -19.25 13.22
CA SER A 570 -7.23 -20.29 12.22
C SER A 570 -8.26 -20.27 11.08
N VAL A 571 -7.79 -20.44 9.85
CA VAL A 571 -8.65 -20.51 8.64
C VAL A 571 -9.63 -21.70 8.66
N PHE A 572 -9.48 -22.65 9.55
CA PHE A 572 -10.42 -23.76 9.79
C PHE A 572 -11.55 -23.40 10.74
N LYS A 573 -11.61 -22.18 11.24
CA LYS A 573 -12.62 -21.68 12.17
C LYS A 573 -13.33 -20.49 11.54
N ALA A 574 -14.67 -20.57 11.45
CA ALA A 574 -15.47 -19.46 10.94
C ALA A 574 -15.30 -18.20 11.82
N LYS A 575 -15.37 -17.05 11.20
CA LYS A 575 -15.21 -15.74 11.84
C LYS A 575 -16.36 -14.83 11.48
N PRO A 576 -16.80 -13.95 12.40
CA PRO A 576 -17.87 -13.01 12.11
C PRO A 576 -17.45 -11.91 11.13
N TYR A 577 -16.14 -11.65 11.01
CA TYR A 577 -15.59 -10.60 10.17
C TYR A 577 -14.08 -10.81 10.00
N VAL A 578 -13.51 -10.08 9.06
CA VAL A 578 -12.08 -9.84 8.93
C VAL A 578 -11.81 -8.34 9.00
N CYS A 579 -10.88 -7.95 9.87
CA CYS A 579 -10.33 -6.61 9.87
C CYS A 579 -9.29 -6.50 8.75
N ILE A 580 -9.36 -5.43 7.99
CA ILE A 580 -8.34 -5.06 7.01
C ILE A 580 -7.99 -3.60 7.23
N ASN A 581 -6.75 -3.26 7.00
CA ASN A 581 -6.22 -1.91 7.06
C ASN A 581 -6.95 -0.94 8.01
N ASN A 582 -6.28 -0.54 9.05
CA ASN A 582 -6.65 0.62 9.86
C ASN A 582 -8.10 0.69 10.34
N GLY A 583 -8.78 -0.46 10.44
CA GLY A 583 -10.11 -0.53 10.96
C GLY A 583 -11.24 -0.76 9.95
N ASN A 584 -10.94 -0.95 8.69
CA ASN A 584 -11.93 -1.47 7.75
C ASN A 584 -12.29 -2.92 8.11
N ALA A 585 -13.51 -3.34 7.79
CA ALA A 585 -13.97 -4.70 8.07
C ALA A 585 -14.74 -5.31 6.89
N ILE A 586 -14.59 -6.61 6.72
CA ILE A 586 -15.39 -7.41 5.79
C ILE A 586 -16.12 -8.48 6.58
N THR A 587 -17.40 -8.61 6.34
CA THR A 587 -18.23 -9.74 6.76
C THR A 587 -18.69 -10.52 5.53
N ASP A 588 -19.51 -11.54 5.69
CA ASP A 588 -20.06 -12.29 4.55
C ASP A 588 -20.94 -11.43 3.62
N GLU A 589 -21.58 -10.39 4.15
CA GLU A 589 -22.57 -9.59 3.40
C GLU A 589 -22.20 -8.11 3.31
N TYR A 590 -21.32 -7.61 4.19
CA TYR A 590 -21.10 -6.18 4.36
C TYR A 590 -19.62 -5.82 4.37
N TYR A 591 -19.31 -4.62 3.87
CA TYR A 591 -18.00 -3.97 3.99
C TYR A 591 -18.14 -2.67 4.79
N TYR A 592 -17.24 -2.46 5.74
CA TYR A 592 -17.11 -1.25 6.54
C TYR A 592 -15.84 -0.48 6.15
N ASP A 593 -15.99 0.78 5.81
CA ASP A 593 -14.88 1.64 5.37
C ASP A 593 -14.38 2.60 6.47
N THR A 594 -14.70 2.34 7.72
CA THR A 594 -14.52 3.17 8.93
C THR A 594 -15.52 4.30 9.11
N GLU A 595 -16.40 4.53 8.14
CA GLU A 595 -17.48 5.54 8.22
C GLU A 595 -18.83 4.94 7.93
N ASN A 596 -18.91 4.17 6.83
CA ASN A 596 -20.16 3.62 6.33
C ASN A 596 -20.08 2.11 6.18
N TRP A 597 -21.20 1.47 6.32
CA TRP A 597 -21.40 0.11 5.89
C TRP A 597 -21.93 0.06 4.45
N TYR A 598 -21.50 -0.89 3.69
CA TYR A 598 -21.90 -1.14 2.32
C TYR A 598 -22.32 -2.59 2.16
N VAL A 599 -23.38 -2.83 1.37
CA VAL A 599 -23.75 -4.18 0.96
C VAL A 599 -22.74 -4.67 -0.08
N LEU A 600 -22.04 -5.77 0.15
CA LEU A 600 -21.01 -6.27 -0.75
C LEU A 600 -21.53 -6.51 -2.17
N LYS A 601 -22.72 -7.11 -2.28
CA LYS A 601 -23.29 -7.48 -3.57
C LYS A 601 -23.66 -6.27 -4.45
N THR A 602 -24.11 -5.16 -3.88
CA THR A 602 -24.62 -4.00 -4.62
C THR A 602 -23.70 -2.78 -4.53
N GLY A 603 -22.81 -2.74 -3.54
CA GLY A 603 -22.01 -1.55 -3.22
C GLY A 603 -22.83 -0.39 -2.64
N GLU A 604 -24.10 -0.59 -2.33
CA GLU A 604 -24.97 0.45 -1.76
C GLU A 604 -24.64 0.69 -0.29
N ILE A 605 -24.73 1.96 0.13
CA ILE A 605 -24.57 2.33 1.54
C ILE A 605 -25.78 1.79 2.34
N VAL A 606 -25.47 1.14 3.45
CA VAL A 606 -26.48 0.64 4.39
C VAL A 606 -27.08 1.80 5.17
N ASP A 607 -28.40 1.98 5.07
CA ASP A 607 -29.12 2.93 5.94
C ASP A 607 -29.33 2.32 7.34
N MET A 608 -28.42 2.65 8.26
CA MET A 608 -28.43 2.15 9.63
C MET A 608 -29.69 2.50 10.43
N ASN A 609 -30.57 3.36 9.91
CA ASN A 609 -31.85 3.68 10.53
C ASN A 609 -33.00 2.78 10.04
N ASN A 610 -32.83 2.12 8.89
CA ASN A 610 -33.84 1.31 8.23
C ASN A 610 -33.54 -0.19 8.17
N ILE A 611 -32.40 -0.64 8.73
CA ILE A 611 -32.11 -2.06 8.89
C ILE A 611 -32.74 -2.62 10.18
N ASP A 612 -32.91 -3.94 10.25
CA ASP A 612 -33.39 -4.61 11.45
C ASP A 612 -32.40 -4.47 12.62
N GLU A 613 -32.92 -4.52 13.84
CA GLU A 613 -32.14 -4.29 15.05
C GLU A 613 -31.05 -5.37 15.30
N GLU A 614 -31.25 -6.60 14.84
CA GLU A 614 -30.27 -7.69 14.97
C GLU A 614 -29.06 -7.44 14.09
N THR A 615 -29.27 -7.14 12.80
CA THR A 615 -28.23 -6.75 11.86
C THR A 615 -27.50 -5.51 12.35
N LYS A 616 -28.23 -4.49 12.79
CA LYS A 616 -27.64 -3.27 13.34
C LYS A 616 -26.72 -3.54 14.54
N LYS A 617 -27.17 -4.37 15.47
CA LYS A 617 -26.38 -4.77 16.63
C LYS A 617 -25.12 -5.55 16.21
N TYR A 618 -25.27 -6.43 15.23
CA TYR A 618 -24.14 -7.19 14.68
C TYR A 618 -23.08 -6.26 14.06
N LEU A 619 -23.49 -5.36 13.14
CA LEU A 619 -22.58 -4.44 12.48
C LEU A 619 -21.86 -3.49 13.46
N ASN A 620 -22.58 -2.96 14.47
CA ASN A 620 -21.97 -2.14 15.52
C ASN A 620 -20.94 -2.94 16.34
N ARG A 621 -21.20 -4.22 16.60
CA ARG A 621 -20.27 -5.10 17.32
C ARG A 621 -18.99 -5.34 16.49
N VAL A 622 -19.12 -5.53 15.18
CA VAL A 622 -17.95 -5.67 14.29
C VAL A 622 -17.07 -4.42 14.33
N VAL A 623 -17.66 -3.23 14.33
CA VAL A 623 -16.91 -1.95 14.48
C VAL A 623 -16.14 -1.93 15.81
N ASP A 624 -16.77 -2.33 16.92
CA ASP A 624 -16.11 -2.36 18.22
C ASP A 624 -14.92 -3.33 18.22
N TYR A 625 -15.08 -4.52 17.64
CA TYR A 625 -14.01 -5.52 17.54
C TYR A 625 -12.87 -5.05 16.66
N THR A 626 -13.17 -4.46 15.52
CA THR A 626 -12.17 -3.91 14.62
C THR A 626 -11.33 -2.82 15.31
N ASN A 627 -11.99 -1.95 16.07
CA ASN A 627 -11.29 -0.94 16.87
C ASN A 627 -10.40 -1.56 17.96
N LYS A 628 -10.84 -2.64 18.61
CA LYS A 628 -10.01 -3.40 19.56
C LYS A 628 -8.78 -4.01 18.90
N GLU A 629 -8.94 -4.66 17.73
CA GLU A 629 -7.81 -5.23 16.99
C GLU A 629 -6.75 -4.19 16.61
N ILE A 630 -7.19 -3.06 16.09
CA ILE A 630 -6.28 -1.96 15.77
C ILE A 630 -5.64 -1.38 17.02
N GLY A 631 -6.41 -1.20 18.10
CA GLY A 631 -5.90 -0.74 19.39
C GLY A 631 -4.81 -1.65 19.96
N ILE A 632 -5.00 -2.97 19.91
CA ILE A 632 -4.02 -3.97 20.33
C ILE A 632 -2.79 -3.92 19.43
N SER A 633 -2.97 -3.93 18.11
CA SER A 633 -1.86 -3.82 17.15
C SER A 633 -1.01 -2.57 17.38
N MET A 634 -1.65 -1.42 17.54
CA MET A 634 -0.96 -0.16 17.82
C MET A 634 -0.24 -0.16 19.16
N SER A 635 -0.79 -0.82 20.19
CA SER A 635 -0.14 -0.97 21.49
C SER A 635 1.15 -1.80 21.40
N VAL A 636 1.15 -2.85 20.60
CA VAL A 636 2.36 -3.65 20.34
C VAL A 636 3.35 -2.88 19.48
N LEU A 637 2.90 -2.19 18.45
CA LEU A 637 3.77 -1.44 17.54
C LEU A 637 4.35 -0.19 18.20
N THR A 638 3.51 0.73 18.70
CA THR A 638 3.98 2.05 19.14
C THR A 638 4.54 2.05 20.57
N ASP A 639 4.01 1.21 21.46
CA ASP A 639 4.37 1.15 22.88
C ASP A 639 5.19 -0.06 23.25
N ASN A 640 5.36 -1.02 22.31
CA ASN A 640 6.10 -2.28 22.53
C ASN A 640 5.62 -3.01 23.80
N LEU A 641 4.29 -3.11 24.02
CA LEU A 641 3.73 -3.59 25.28
C LEU A 641 3.99 -5.09 25.55
N LEU A 642 4.45 -5.86 24.56
CA LEU A 642 4.87 -7.25 24.74
C LEU A 642 6.30 -7.37 25.31
N LYS A 643 7.07 -6.29 25.38
CA LYS A 643 8.44 -6.32 25.90
C LYS A 643 8.50 -6.78 27.34
N GLY A 644 9.28 -7.85 27.58
CA GLY A 644 9.42 -8.47 28.90
C GLY A 644 8.17 -9.23 29.39
N LYS A 645 7.23 -9.52 28.48
CA LYS A 645 6.02 -10.31 28.75
C LYS A 645 6.03 -11.65 28.03
N ILE A 646 6.80 -11.76 26.97
CA ILE A 646 7.06 -12.99 26.21
C ILE A 646 8.57 -13.23 26.18
N ASP A 647 9.00 -14.45 26.52
CA ASP A 647 10.40 -14.90 26.55
C ASP A 647 10.80 -15.53 25.22
#